data_7f6b9e9e4ec3e2ee33057f022fc465b2
#
_entry.id   7f6b9e9e4ec3e2ee33057f022fc465b2
#
_cell.length_a   1.000
_cell.length_b   1.000
_cell.length_c   1.000
_cell.angle_alpha   90.00
_cell.angle_beta   90.00
_cell.angle_gamma   90.00
#
_symmetry.space_group_name_H-M   'P 1'
#
loop_
_entity.id
_entity.type
_entity.pdbx_description
1 polymer ?
#
loop_
_entity_poly.entity_id
_entity_poly.type
_entity_poly.pdbx_seq_one_letter_code
_entity_poly.pdbx_strand_id
1 'polypeptide(L)'
;MKKIFVTLCIIMMALAACQSETKDSSQYQVDITRTTFGVPHIKAADYGSLGYGEAYASGQDQVCNMAVALITAKGEAAQYLGAGPDKAYIYSDMVMHALNMQAKGREALTAQTGKIKDWIEGYTAGYNRYLEDSAGKFNSWCDHAPWVKPASAEDFMAQYVASVHTITRMAGAVVAAQPPEITATIKVSPSQQIAALNAIKLEGMGSNGWAFGSKTTENGKGMLLANPHYPWYGTSRFWEKHLTIPGELDVYGTNLVGNPGVAIGFNNAIGWTHTVSDSKRVVFYELTLNPDDPTQYRYEGEWRSLEMRDVSVSVLTSEGVEVQTSPIWFSHHGPIIQMPGLAWTTEKAYATRDANSDNIQVMAQWLAMGQAQSMDEFIQAHKTYNAMPWVNTISTSADGRAVYLDNSNVGALSSEAIDAWNNRIEQVPQLKQLYLTKGLVILDGSTRRDEWVSHPDALIPGTTPFEQRPLIESDYYVFNSNDSYWLSDPKRPATGYSPLYGATETPRSVRTRMNIHLLDGLAGFDFRGEDGLFSAKEIQTALFDNSGLAAHLLKPELLVRCQQNSKVSLGEGTLDLTNACKILNNWDNRYNLDSRGAVLFREWITRYDITATRFKGPLFGGEFDVKNPALTPVGLAKGERGLTSLAEAVMLLNDAGIALDIQLGDLQTAHRAGTVIPVHGGNSHEGIANLQVTRPYIDSAIFSGSNDHVSDSKTLSSSGYNIAHGSSFIMTVNFTDEGPQAQAILSYSQSGSPDSENFSDQTVLYRDKEWRDIYFQGSDIAKHSLSSLSLSE
;
A
#
# COMPACT_ATOMS: atom_id res chain seq x y z
N MET A 1 -82.45 6.55 -34.51
CA MET A 1 -81.20 6.07 -35.08
C MET A 1 -80.20 7.19 -35.38
N LYS A 2 -80.05 8.21 -34.55
CA LYS A 2 -79.06 9.32 -34.70
C LYS A 2 -78.21 9.59 -33.43
N LYS A 3 -78.27 8.75 -32.39
CA LYS A 3 -77.52 8.93 -31.15
C LYS A 3 -76.45 7.83 -30.88
N ILE A 4 -76.35 6.82 -31.75
CA ILE A 4 -75.39 5.73 -31.57
C ILE A 4 -74.13 5.97 -32.42
N PHE A 5 -74.09 6.84 -33.39
CA PHE A 5 -72.94 7.09 -34.27
C PHE A 5 -71.93 8.13 -33.75
N VAL A 6 -72.26 8.93 -32.73
CA VAL A 6 -71.35 9.95 -32.17
C VAL A 6 -70.47 9.37 -31.04
N THR A 7 -70.92 8.33 -30.38
CA THR A 7 -70.19 7.72 -29.26
C THR A 7 -69.08 6.75 -29.77
N LEU A 8 -69.13 6.26 -30.98
CA LEU A 8 -68.11 5.35 -31.55
C LEU A 8 -66.90 6.09 -32.15
N CYS A 9 -67.07 7.35 -32.58
CA CYS A 9 -65.96 8.16 -33.09
C CYS A 9 -65.11 8.80 -32.00
N ILE A 10 -65.62 8.98 -30.79
CA ILE A 10 -64.88 9.53 -29.69
C ILE A 10 -63.99 8.44 -28.99
N ILE A 11 -64.37 7.16 -29.08
CA ILE A 11 -63.56 6.04 -28.52
C ILE A 11 -62.43 5.68 -29.49
N MET A 12 -62.53 5.94 -30.82
CA MET A 12 -61.43 5.73 -31.77
C MET A 12 -60.38 6.85 -31.76
N MET A 13 -60.66 8.07 -31.25
CA MET A 13 -59.64 9.11 -31.09
C MET A 13 -58.94 9.09 -29.75
N ALA A 14 -59.45 8.33 -28.79
CA ALA A 14 -58.75 8.13 -27.48
C ALA A 14 -57.79 6.95 -27.47
N LEU A 15 -57.77 6.09 -28.50
CA LEU A 15 -56.85 4.97 -28.65
C LEU A 15 -55.64 5.27 -29.55
N ALA A 16 -55.57 6.50 -30.13
CA ALA A 16 -54.45 6.91 -30.97
C ALA A 16 -53.43 7.83 -30.25
N ALA A 17 -53.64 8.07 -28.92
CA ALA A 17 -52.80 8.96 -28.13
C ALA A 17 -52.04 8.25 -26.99
N CYS A 18 -51.96 6.93 -26.99
CA CYS A 18 -51.10 6.11 -26.15
C CYS A 18 -50.20 5.20 -26.98
N GLN A 19 -49.47 5.77 -27.95
CA GLN A 19 -48.15 5.26 -28.24
C GLN A 19 -47.22 5.90 -27.20
N SER A 20 -47.11 5.27 -26.03
CA SER A 20 -45.96 5.48 -25.18
C SER A 20 -44.76 5.18 -26.08
N GLU A 21 -43.93 6.17 -26.30
CA GLU A 21 -42.53 5.93 -26.58
C GLU A 21 -42.08 4.98 -25.49
N THR A 22 -41.91 3.71 -25.80
CA THR A 22 -41.01 2.85 -25.11
C THR A 22 -39.67 3.51 -25.35
N LYS A 23 -39.24 4.42 -24.48
CA LYS A 23 -37.82 4.61 -24.22
C LYS A 23 -37.32 3.21 -23.93
N ASP A 24 -36.54 2.68 -24.85
CA ASP A 24 -35.59 1.65 -24.56
C ASP A 24 -34.71 2.27 -23.47
N SER A 25 -35.08 2.12 -22.21
CA SER A 25 -34.28 2.55 -21.08
C SER A 25 -33.20 1.49 -20.96
N SER A 26 -32.08 1.71 -21.64
CA SER A 26 -30.86 1.00 -21.35
C SER A 26 -30.63 1.00 -19.83
N GLN A 27 -30.29 -0.14 -19.25
CA GLN A 27 -30.09 -0.27 -17.81
C GLN A 27 -28.94 0.61 -17.36
N TYR A 28 -27.87 0.73 -18.16
CA TYR A 28 -26.70 1.58 -17.90
C TYR A 28 -26.44 2.49 -19.10
N GLN A 29 -26.00 3.72 -18.83
CA GLN A 29 -25.58 4.68 -19.84
C GLN A 29 -24.43 5.54 -19.31
N VAL A 30 -23.27 5.56 -20.01
CA VAL A 30 -22.06 6.23 -19.57
C VAL A 30 -21.25 6.78 -20.73
N ASP A 31 -20.59 7.91 -20.52
CA ASP A 31 -19.60 8.50 -21.41
C ASP A 31 -18.20 8.36 -20.80
N ILE A 32 -17.27 7.84 -21.59
CA ILE A 32 -15.85 7.68 -21.23
C ILE A 32 -15.03 8.52 -22.19
N THR A 33 -14.38 9.56 -21.69
CA THR A 33 -13.45 10.40 -22.47
C THR A 33 -12.03 10.13 -21.99
N ARG A 34 -11.10 9.80 -22.90
CA ARG A 34 -9.69 9.64 -22.54
C ARG A 34 -8.92 10.87 -22.97
N THR A 35 -8.06 11.36 -22.05
CA THR A 35 -7.09 12.44 -22.28
C THR A 35 -5.69 11.88 -22.41
N THR A 36 -4.68 12.77 -22.50
CA THR A 36 -3.25 12.39 -22.56
C THR A 36 -2.88 11.38 -21.49
N PHE A 37 -1.95 10.49 -21.81
CA PHE A 37 -1.52 9.37 -20.95
C PHE A 37 -2.62 8.33 -20.68
N GLY A 38 -3.69 8.32 -21.48
CA GLY A 38 -4.76 7.33 -21.42
C GLY A 38 -5.70 7.48 -20.23
N VAL A 39 -5.68 8.60 -19.50
CA VAL A 39 -6.51 8.80 -18.31
C VAL A 39 -7.99 8.88 -18.69
N PRO A 40 -8.86 8.01 -18.12
CA PRO A 40 -10.30 8.04 -18.40
C PRO A 40 -11.02 9.04 -17.48
N HIS A 41 -11.88 9.85 -18.10
CA HIS A 41 -12.89 10.68 -17.47
C HIS A 41 -14.24 10.02 -17.71
N ILE A 42 -14.88 9.52 -16.67
CA ILE A 42 -16.08 8.68 -16.72
C ILE A 42 -17.25 9.49 -16.16
N LYS A 43 -18.22 9.77 -17.02
CA LYS A 43 -19.38 10.60 -16.69
C LYS A 43 -20.68 9.83 -16.87
N ALA A 44 -21.49 9.78 -15.82
CA ALA A 44 -22.75 9.08 -15.80
C ALA A 44 -23.84 9.90 -15.07
N ALA A 45 -25.08 9.45 -15.11
CA ALA A 45 -26.20 10.07 -14.40
C ALA A 45 -26.47 9.43 -13.04
N ASP A 46 -25.95 8.20 -12.81
CA ASP A 46 -26.20 7.40 -11.61
C ASP A 46 -24.99 6.49 -11.31
N TYR A 47 -24.99 5.85 -10.13
CA TYR A 47 -23.88 5.01 -9.66
C TYR A 47 -23.75 3.69 -10.40
N GLY A 48 -24.85 3.09 -10.87
CA GLY A 48 -24.81 1.88 -11.67
C GLY A 48 -24.13 2.13 -13.00
N SER A 49 -24.55 3.16 -13.71
CA SER A 49 -23.94 3.63 -14.96
C SER A 49 -22.48 4.04 -14.78
N LEU A 50 -22.15 4.72 -13.65
CA LEU A 50 -20.77 5.09 -13.33
C LEU A 50 -19.90 3.86 -13.16
N GLY A 51 -20.33 2.87 -12.37
CA GLY A 51 -19.64 1.61 -12.16
C GLY A 51 -19.42 0.83 -13.46
N TYR A 52 -20.44 0.81 -14.33
CA TYR A 52 -20.37 0.18 -15.63
C TYR A 52 -19.25 0.76 -16.51
N GLY A 53 -19.16 2.08 -16.60
CA GLY A 53 -18.09 2.74 -17.34
C GLY A 53 -16.72 2.59 -16.69
N GLU A 54 -16.66 2.65 -15.35
CA GLU A 54 -15.42 2.51 -14.61
C GLU A 54 -14.76 1.14 -14.82
N ALA A 55 -15.53 0.06 -14.71
CA ALA A 55 -15.02 -1.29 -14.89
C ALA A 55 -14.68 -1.57 -16.36
N TYR A 56 -15.47 -1.08 -17.31
CA TYR A 56 -15.17 -1.20 -18.74
C TYR A 56 -13.83 -0.54 -19.08
N ALA A 57 -13.63 0.72 -18.66
CA ALA A 57 -12.38 1.45 -18.88
C ALA A 57 -11.20 0.81 -18.16
N SER A 58 -11.39 0.31 -16.93
CA SER A 58 -10.37 -0.44 -16.19
C SER A 58 -10.01 -1.75 -16.89
N GLY A 59 -10.99 -2.44 -17.47
CA GLY A 59 -10.78 -3.64 -18.28
C GLY A 59 -9.88 -3.37 -19.48
N GLN A 60 -10.11 -2.28 -20.21
CA GLN A 60 -9.27 -1.87 -21.33
C GLN A 60 -7.78 -1.72 -20.95
N ASP A 61 -7.50 -1.25 -19.74
CA ASP A 61 -6.13 -0.99 -19.28
C ASP A 61 -5.52 -2.14 -18.45
N GLN A 62 -6.33 -2.90 -17.69
CA GLN A 62 -5.86 -3.72 -16.58
C GLN A 62 -6.53 -5.10 -16.46
N VAL A 63 -7.23 -5.60 -17.49
CA VAL A 63 -8.03 -6.83 -17.41
C VAL A 63 -7.27 -8.01 -16.80
N CYS A 64 -6.01 -8.21 -17.17
CA CYS A 64 -5.21 -9.33 -16.68
C CYS A 64 -5.00 -9.24 -15.15
N ASN A 65 -4.68 -8.05 -14.64
CA ASN A 65 -4.50 -7.85 -13.22
C ASN A 65 -5.84 -7.95 -12.46
N MET A 66 -6.95 -7.46 -13.04
CA MET A 66 -8.29 -7.61 -12.46
C MET A 66 -8.67 -9.09 -12.34
N ALA A 67 -8.48 -9.86 -13.39
CA ALA A 67 -8.82 -11.29 -13.40
C ALA A 67 -7.94 -12.09 -12.42
N VAL A 68 -6.63 -11.77 -12.29
CA VAL A 68 -5.77 -12.40 -11.27
C VAL A 68 -6.26 -12.07 -9.86
N ALA A 69 -6.65 -10.81 -9.59
CA ALA A 69 -7.18 -10.44 -8.30
C ALA A 69 -8.47 -11.22 -7.95
N LEU A 70 -9.37 -11.41 -8.94
CA LEU A 70 -10.61 -12.16 -8.78
C LEU A 70 -10.34 -13.65 -8.47
N ILE A 71 -9.51 -14.34 -9.27
CA ILE A 71 -9.20 -15.76 -9.01
C ILE A 71 -8.46 -15.95 -7.68
N THR A 72 -7.62 -14.99 -7.27
CA THR A 72 -6.95 -15.02 -5.96
C THR A 72 -7.97 -14.93 -4.83
N ALA A 73 -8.91 -13.98 -4.90
CA ALA A 73 -9.95 -13.83 -3.87
C ALA A 73 -10.90 -15.05 -3.79
N LYS A 74 -11.06 -15.76 -4.91
CA LYS A 74 -11.83 -17.00 -4.99
C LYS A 74 -11.09 -18.21 -4.44
N GLY A 75 -9.77 -18.12 -4.18
CA GLY A 75 -8.93 -19.26 -3.83
C GLY A 75 -8.71 -20.22 -5.03
N GLU A 76 -8.62 -19.69 -6.23
CA GLU A 76 -8.44 -20.42 -7.50
C GLU A 76 -7.10 -20.11 -8.18
N ALA A 77 -6.22 -19.31 -7.58
CA ALA A 77 -4.97 -18.90 -8.22
C ALA A 77 -4.06 -20.11 -8.52
N ALA A 78 -3.91 -21.05 -7.60
CA ALA A 78 -3.10 -22.24 -7.80
C ALA A 78 -3.67 -23.17 -8.88
N GLN A 79 -4.97 -23.20 -9.08
CA GLN A 79 -5.64 -24.00 -10.12
C GLN A 79 -5.27 -23.53 -11.53
N TYR A 80 -5.06 -22.24 -11.73
CA TYR A 80 -4.80 -21.66 -13.05
C TYR A 80 -3.35 -21.27 -13.28
N LEU A 81 -2.65 -20.82 -12.25
CA LEU A 81 -1.30 -20.27 -12.31
C LEU A 81 -0.23 -21.20 -11.72
N GLY A 82 -0.64 -22.38 -11.24
CA GLY A 82 0.26 -23.33 -10.57
C GLY A 82 0.58 -22.93 -9.13
N ALA A 83 1.61 -23.55 -8.57
CA ALA A 83 1.97 -23.36 -7.16
C ALA A 83 2.38 -21.92 -6.79
N GLY A 84 2.82 -21.14 -7.76
CA GLY A 84 3.43 -19.83 -7.52
C GLY A 84 4.82 -19.92 -6.89
N PRO A 85 5.52 -18.77 -6.74
CA PRO A 85 6.83 -18.72 -6.10
C PRO A 85 6.75 -19.27 -4.66
N ASP A 86 7.64 -20.21 -4.33
CA ASP A 86 7.64 -20.87 -3.01
C ASP A 86 6.26 -21.40 -2.56
N LYS A 87 5.41 -21.81 -3.52
CA LYS A 87 4.01 -22.26 -3.28
C LYS A 87 3.06 -21.17 -2.76
N ALA A 88 3.34 -19.90 -3.02
CA ALA A 88 2.56 -18.78 -2.48
C ALA A 88 1.09 -18.83 -2.88
N TYR A 89 0.76 -19.26 -4.12
CA TYR A 89 -0.63 -19.37 -4.57
C TYR A 89 -1.38 -20.50 -3.84
N ILE A 90 -0.72 -21.62 -3.55
CA ILE A 90 -1.33 -22.71 -2.75
C ILE A 90 -1.71 -22.21 -1.36
N TYR A 91 -0.78 -21.52 -0.68
CA TYR A 91 -1.06 -21.00 0.67
C TYR A 91 -2.14 -19.91 0.67
N SER A 92 -2.10 -19.02 -0.32
CA SER A 92 -3.12 -17.98 -0.50
C SER A 92 -4.51 -18.63 -0.66
N ASP A 93 -4.66 -19.58 -1.59
CA ASP A 93 -5.93 -20.22 -1.86
C ASP A 93 -6.46 -20.98 -0.64
N MET A 94 -5.60 -21.68 0.09
CA MET A 94 -5.97 -22.36 1.34
C MET A 94 -6.54 -21.37 2.36
N VAL A 95 -5.91 -20.21 2.54
CA VAL A 95 -6.38 -19.21 3.50
C VAL A 95 -7.66 -18.53 3.03
N MET A 96 -7.83 -18.26 1.73
CA MET A 96 -9.10 -17.73 1.19
C MET A 96 -10.26 -18.70 1.46
N HIS A 97 -10.05 -19.99 1.29
CA HIS A 97 -11.06 -21.02 1.64
C HIS A 97 -11.26 -21.16 3.14
N ALA A 98 -10.18 -21.21 3.94
CA ALA A 98 -10.26 -21.33 5.40
C ALA A 98 -11.03 -20.18 6.05
N LEU A 99 -10.85 -18.94 5.54
CA LEU A 99 -11.55 -17.74 5.98
C LEU A 99 -12.91 -17.53 5.28
N ASN A 100 -13.28 -18.42 4.34
CA ASN A 100 -14.54 -18.41 3.59
C ASN A 100 -14.82 -17.06 2.89
N MET A 101 -13.80 -16.54 2.14
CA MET A 101 -13.86 -15.20 1.52
C MET A 101 -15.04 -15.04 0.57
N GLN A 102 -15.46 -16.10 -0.14
CA GLN A 102 -16.64 -16.06 -1.01
C GLN A 102 -17.93 -15.82 -0.22
N ALA A 103 -18.11 -16.47 0.95
CA ALA A 103 -19.27 -16.20 1.80
C ALA A 103 -19.22 -14.79 2.38
N LYS A 104 -18.05 -14.31 2.81
CA LYS A 104 -17.87 -12.93 3.27
C LYS A 104 -18.19 -11.92 2.15
N GLY A 105 -17.83 -12.19 0.90
CA GLY A 105 -18.22 -11.36 -0.26
C GLY A 105 -19.74 -11.28 -0.44
N ARG A 106 -20.45 -12.42 -0.36
CA ARG A 106 -21.93 -12.45 -0.40
C ARG A 106 -22.58 -11.68 0.75
N GLU A 107 -22.10 -11.88 1.97
CA GLU A 107 -22.58 -11.16 3.16
C GLU A 107 -22.32 -9.65 3.01
N ALA A 108 -21.12 -9.28 2.58
CA ALA A 108 -20.75 -7.89 2.35
C ALA A 108 -21.62 -7.23 1.27
N LEU A 109 -21.89 -7.90 0.15
CA LEU A 109 -22.79 -7.40 -0.91
C LEU A 109 -24.23 -7.25 -0.40
N THR A 110 -24.72 -8.22 0.36
CA THR A 110 -26.08 -8.20 0.94
C THR A 110 -26.25 -7.03 1.91
N ALA A 111 -25.19 -6.67 2.63
CA ALA A 111 -25.18 -5.55 3.57
C ALA A 111 -25.07 -4.17 2.88
N GLN A 112 -24.65 -4.11 1.59
CA GLN A 112 -24.65 -2.87 0.85
C GLN A 112 -26.06 -2.48 0.41
N THR A 113 -26.33 -1.20 0.38
CA THR A 113 -27.61 -0.63 -0.04
C THR A 113 -27.41 0.62 -0.91
N GLY A 114 -28.44 0.99 -1.68
CA GLY A 114 -28.47 2.20 -2.48
C GLY A 114 -27.24 2.34 -3.38
N LYS A 115 -26.64 3.52 -3.40
CA LYS A 115 -25.54 3.93 -4.28
C LYS A 115 -24.38 2.92 -4.36
N ILE A 116 -23.98 2.32 -3.24
CA ILE A 116 -22.85 1.40 -3.21
C ILE A 116 -23.20 0.09 -3.89
N LYS A 117 -24.39 -0.43 -3.65
CA LYS A 117 -24.87 -1.65 -4.30
C LYS A 117 -25.00 -1.46 -5.81
N ASP A 118 -25.65 -0.36 -6.23
CA ASP A 118 -25.82 -0.03 -7.64
C ASP A 118 -24.45 0.11 -8.33
N TRP A 119 -23.46 0.75 -7.66
CA TRP A 119 -22.12 0.91 -8.20
C TRP A 119 -21.42 -0.44 -8.43
N ILE A 120 -21.48 -1.36 -7.45
CA ILE A 120 -20.87 -2.70 -7.56
C ILE A 120 -21.53 -3.54 -8.64
N GLU A 121 -22.88 -3.49 -8.76
CA GLU A 121 -23.63 -4.20 -9.78
C GLU A 121 -23.28 -3.67 -11.18
N GLY A 122 -23.25 -2.35 -11.36
CA GLY A 122 -22.79 -1.72 -12.58
C GLY A 122 -21.34 -2.04 -12.92
N TYR A 123 -20.45 -1.99 -11.94
CA TYR A 123 -19.03 -2.34 -12.11
C TYR A 123 -18.87 -3.77 -12.62
N THR A 124 -19.64 -4.69 -12.07
CA THR A 124 -19.67 -6.08 -12.52
C THR A 124 -20.14 -6.21 -13.97
N ALA A 125 -21.22 -5.53 -14.32
CA ALA A 125 -21.74 -5.51 -15.69
C ALA A 125 -20.72 -4.94 -16.68
N GLY A 126 -20.07 -3.81 -16.34
CA GLY A 126 -19.06 -3.18 -17.19
C GLY A 126 -17.83 -4.04 -17.43
N TYR A 127 -17.34 -4.77 -16.40
CA TYR A 127 -16.27 -5.74 -16.58
C TYR A 127 -16.67 -6.87 -17.52
N ASN A 128 -17.84 -7.47 -17.31
CA ASN A 128 -18.35 -8.57 -18.14
C ASN A 128 -18.58 -8.12 -19.60
N ARG A 129 -19.12 -6.90 -19.79
CA ARG A 129 -19.28 -6.31 -21.13
C ARG A 129 -17.94 -6.13 -21.86
N TYR A 130 -16.90 -5.67 -21.16
CA TYR A 130 -15.57 -5.58 -21.77
C TYR A 130 -15.04 -6.94 -22.20
N LEU A 131 -15.27 -7.99 -21.41
CA LEU A 131 -14.89 -9.36 -21.81
C LEU A 131 -15.63 -9.83 -23.06
N GLU A 132 -16.93 -9.54 -23.18
CA GLU A 132 -17.75 -9.87 -24.35
C GLU A 132 -17.25 -9.14 -25.60
N ASP A 133 -17.07 -7.81 -25.51
CA ASP A 133 -16.61 -6.99 -26.63
C ASP A 133 -15.20 -7.39 -27.09
N SER A 134 -14.34 -7.81 -26.18
CA SER A 134 -12.96 -8.22 -26.45
C SER A 134 -12.85 -9.62 -27.04
N ALA A 135 -13.87 -10.46 -26.85
CA ALA A 135 -13.90 -11.87 -27.32
C ALA A 135 -12.62 -12.67 -26.98
N GLY A 136 -12.03 -12.40 -25.81
CA GLY A 136 -10.80 -13.02 -25.31
C GLY A 136 -9.50 -12.43 -25.89
N LYS A 137 -9.58 -11.43 -26.76
CA LYS A 137 -8.42 -10.68 -27.28
C LYS A 137 -8.25 -9.38 -26.51
N PHE A 138 -7.33 -9.36 -25.57
CA PHE A 138 -7.08 -8.22 -24.72
C PHE A 138 -5.86 -7.41 -25.15
N ASN A 139 -5.12 -7.90 -26.19
CA ASN A 139 -3.82 -7.36 -26.60
C ASN A 139 -2.87 -7.25 -25.40
N SER A 140 -2.83 -8.30 -24.57
CA SER A 140 -2.10 -8.32 -23.33
C SER A 140 -1.63 -9.75 -22.98
N TRP A 141 -0.81 -9.87 -21.95
CA TRP A 141 -0.19 -11.12 -21.52
C TRP A 141 -1.16 -12.23 -21.09
N CYS A 142 -2.45 -11.93 -20.96
CA CYS A 142 -3.49 -12.88 -20.61
C CYS A 142 -4.47 -13.20 -21.77
N ASP A 143 -4.09 -12.92 -23.01
CA ASP A 143 -4.91 -13.24 -24.19
C ASP A 143 -5.35 -14.70 -24.18
N HIS A 144 -6.66 -14.93 -24.34
CA HIS A 144 -7.28 -16.24 -24.33
C HIS A 144 -7.02 -17.09 -23.07
N ALA A 145 -6.57 -16.50 -21.98
CA ALA A 145 -6.34 -17.23 -20.74
C ALA A 145 -7.67 -17.71 -20.14
N PRO A 146 -7.80 -19.00 -19.75
CA PRO A 146 -9.08 -19.57 -19.30
C PRO A 146 -9.56 -19.04 -17.95
N TRP A 147 -8.70 -18.35 -17.22
CA TRP A 147 -9.01 -17.71 -15.94
C TRP A 147 -9.54 -16.26 -16.09
N VAL A 148 -9.44 -15.68 -17.29
CA VAL A 148 -10.10 -14.41 -17.59
C VAL A 148 -11.54 -14.73 -18.00
N LYS A 149 -12.45 -14.69 -17.06
CA LYS A 149 -13.84 -15.12 -17.18
C LYS A 149 -14.79 -14.13 -16.54
N PRO A 150 -16.07 -14.14 -16.91
CA PRO A 150 -17.10 -13.30 -16.27
C PRO A 150 -17.12 -13.50 -14.76
N ALA A 151 -17.37 -12.41 -14.05
CA ALA A 151 -17.43 -12.34 -12.60
C ALA A 151 -18.84 -11.96 -12.14
N SER A 152 -19.18 -12.30 -10.90
CA SER A 152 -20.37 -11.82 -10.21
C SER A 152 -20.04 -10.63 -9.30
N ALA A 153 -21.07 -9.90 -8.85
CA ALA A 153 -20.93 -8.85 -7.86
C ALA A 153 -20.37 -9.39 -6.51
N GLU A 154 -20.68 -10.64 -6.19
CA GLU A 154 -20.14 -11.33 -5.01
C GLU A 154 -18.63 -11.56 -5.13
N ASP A 155 -18.13 -11.88 -6.34
CA ASP A 155 -16.71 -12.07 -6.60
C ASP A 155 -15.91 -10.77 -6.41
N PHE A 156 -16.42 -9.64 -6.90
CA PHE A 156 -15.82 -8.32 -6.66
C PHE A 156 -15.85 -7.92 -5.19
N MET A 157 -16.95 -8.21 -4.49
CA MET A 157 -17.01 -7.97 -3.05
C MET A 157 -16.08 -8.88 -2.27
N ALA A 158 -15.91 -10.15 -2.65
CA ALA A 158 -14.94 -11.05 -2.05
C ALA A 158 -13.49 -10.54 -2.26
N GLN A 159 -13.17 -10.06 -3.46
CA GLN A 159 -11.88 -9.43 -3.75
C GLN A 159 -11.67 -8.17 -2.91
N TYR A 160 -12.69 -7.34 -2.78
CA TYR A 160 -12.63 -6.12 -1.98
C TYR A 160 -12.39 -6.42 -0.49
N VAL A 161 -13.15 -7.33 0.10
CA VAL A 161 -12.99 -7.79 1.50
C VAL A 161 -11.60 -8.41 1.69
N ALA A 162 -11.15 -9.28 0.78
CA ALA A 162 -9.81 -9.88 0.85
C ALA A 162 -8.69 -8.83 0.83
N SER A 163 -8.85 -7.73 0.08
CA SER A 163 -7.85 -6.66 -0.04
C SER A 163 -7.61 -5.90 1.27
N VAL A 164 -8.61 -5.81 2.16
CA VAL A 164 -8.50 -5.12 3.45
C VAL A 164 -8.02 -6.03 4.58
N HIS A 165 -8.15 -7.35 4.43
CA HIS A 165 -7.70 -8.35 5.40
C HIS A 165 -6.17 -8.49 5.42
N THR A 166 -5.54 -8.35 6.58
CA THR A 166 -4.09 -8.56 6.71
C THR A 166 -3.73 -10.05 6.80
N ILE A 167 -4.59 -10.87 7.39
CA ILE A 167 -4.36 -12.32 7.56
C ILE A 167 -4.20 -13.03 6.20
N THR A 168 -4.90 -12.61 5.15
CA THR A 168 -4.74 -13.17 3.80
C THR A 168 -3.31 -13.06 3.28
N ARG A 169 -2.59 -12.00 3.69
CA ARG A 169 -1.18 -11.78 3.36
C ARG A 169 -0.22 -12.59 4.22
N MET A 170 -0.72 -13.21 5.31
CA MET A 170 0.04 -14.05 6.22
C MET A 170 -0.19 -15.56 5.95
N ALA A 171 -0.66 -15.90 4.76
CA ALA A 171 -1.10 -17.25 4.41
C ALA A 171 -0.06 -18.34 4.72
N GLY A 172 1.22 -18.10 4.44
CA GLY A 172 2.30 -19.02 4.80
C GLY A 172 2.38 -19.30 6.32
N ALA A 173 2.12 -18.30 7.18
CA ALA A 173 2.14 -18.52 8.62
C ALA A 173 0.93 -19.33 9.12
N VAL A 174 -0.25 -19.13 8.52
CA VAL A 174 -1.46 -19.87 8.85
C VAL A 174 -1.32 -21.34 8.45
N VAL A 175 -0.86 -21.62 7.23
CA VAL A 175 -0.67 -23.00 6.73
C VAL A 175 0.49 -23.72 7.45
N ALA A 176 1.52 -22.98 7.88
CA ALA A 176 2.66 -23.54 8.63
C ALA A 176 2.28 -24.02 10.04
N ALA A 177 1.19 -23.53 10.61
CA ALA A 177 0.79 -23.79 12.00
C ALA A 177 0.23 -25.21 12.14
N GLN A 178 1.06 -26.11 12.68
CA GLN A 178 0.70 -27.50 12.97
C GLN A 178 1.13 -27.87 14.38
N PRO A 179 0.34 -28.69 15.11
CA PRO A 179 0.74 -29.21 16.41
C PRO A 179 2.03 -30.05 16.30
N PRO A 180 2.89 -30.09 17.33
CA PRO A 180 4.21 -30.71 17.25
C PRO A 180 4.24 -32.17 16.82
N GLU A 181 3.18 -32.92 17.10
CA GLU A 181 3.08 -34.37 16.81
C GLU A 181 2.56 -34.67 15.42
N ILE A 182 2.02 -33.68 14.69
CA ILE A 182 1.48 -33.85 13.35
C ILE A 182 2.55 -33.47 12.32
N THR A 183 2.94 -34.42 11.47
CA THR A 183 3.78 -34.14 10.33
C THR A 183 2.98 -33.35 9.28
N ALA A 184 3.35 -32.08 9.08
CA ALA A 184 2.70 -31.24 8.09
C ALA A 184 2.74 -31.88 6.69
N THR A 185 1.58 -32.04 6.07
CA THR A 185 1.42 -32.55 4.69
C THR A 185 2.08 -31.58 3.70
N ILE A 186 2.00 -30.29 3.98
CA ILE A 186 2.59 -29.22 3.20
C ILE A 186 3.62 -28.51 4.05
N LYS A 187 4.91 -28.63 3.65
CA LYS A 187 6.00 -27.89 4.30
C LYS A 187 6.07 -26.47 3.75
N VAL A 188 5.88 -25.49 4.64
CA VAL A 188 6.07 -24.08 4.32
C VAL A 188 7.54 -23.71 4.47
N SER A 189 8.10 -23.05 3.45
CA SER A 189 9.51 -22.66 3.45
C SER A 189 9.79 -21.56 4.48
N PRO A 190 11.04 -21.45 4.99
CA PRO A 190 11.43 -20.34 5.85
C PRO A 190 11.19 -18.97 5.20
N SER A 191 11.38 -18.85 3.87
CA SER A 191 11.10 -17.60 3.13
C SER A 191 9.64 -17.19 3.21
N GLN A 192 8.69 -18.10 3.11
CA GLN A 192 7.26 -17.84 3.24
C GLN A 192 6.87 -17.45 4.67
N GLN A 193 7.48 -18.05 5.67
CA GLN A 193 7.27 -17.65 7.07
C GLN A 193 7.81 -16.23 7.34
N ILE A 194 8.97 -15.88 6.77
CA ILE A 194 9.52 -14.51 6.83
C ILE A 194 8.63 -13.54 6.06
N ALA A 195 8.12 -13.93 4.90
CA ALA A 195 7.18 -13.11 4.12
C ALA A 195 5.92 -12.80 4.92
N ALA A 196 5.37 -13.77 5.67
CA ALA A 196 4.24 -13.55 6.56
C ALA A 196 4.56 -12.56 7.69
N LEU A 197 5.76 -12.63 8.29
CA LEU A 197 6.22 -11.67 9.28
C LEU A 197 6.34 -10.24 8.71
N ASN A 198 6.80 -10.11 7.48
CA ASN A 198 6.91 -8.83 6.78
C ASN A 198 5.52 -8.28 6.38
N ALA A 199 4.56 -9.14 6.09
CA ALA A 199 3.20 -8.76 5.73
C ALA A 199 2.46 -8.03 6.86
N ILE A 200 2.81 -8.27 8.12
CA ILE A 200 2.23 -7.59 9.29
C ILE A 200 2.41 -6.06 9.20
N LYS A 201 3.59 -5.62 8.76
CA LYS A 201 3.91 -4.20 8.56
C LYS A 201 3.65 -3.72 7.14
N LEU A 202 3.12 -4.58 6.27
CA LEU A 202 3.06 -4.32 4.83
C LEU A 202 4.45 -3.90 4.29
N GLU A 203 5.52 -4.60 4.73
CA GLU A 203 6.87 -4.34 4.25
C GLU A 203 6.93 -4.42 2.72
N GLY A 204 7.55 -3.41 2.11
CA GLY A 204 7.56 -3.25 0.66
C GLY A 204 6.44 -2.36 0.14
N MET A 205 5.51 -1.92 1.00
CA MET A 205 4.59 -0.84 0.74
C MET A 205 4.87 0.28 1.74
N GLY A 206 4.92 1.49 1.27
CA GLY A 206 5.16 2.66 2.08
C GLY A 206 4.46 3.86 1.47
N SER A 207 4.72 5.04 1.95
CA SER A 207 4.24 6.28 1.34
C SER A 207 4.88 7.48 2.01
N ASN A 208 4.84 8.63 1.33
CA ASN A 208 4.86 9.93 1.99
C ASN A 208 3.54 10.64 1.68
N GLY A 209 3.03 11.38 2.63
CA GLY A 209 1.93 12.32 2.44
C GLY A 209 2.26 13.62 3.14
N TRP A 210 2.18 14.75 2.42
CA TRP A 210 2.37 16.09 2.96
C TRP A 210 1.13 16.91 2.67
N ALA A 211 0.49 17.45 3.70
CA ALA A 211 -0.62 18.38 3.58
C ALA A 211 -0.23 19.71 4.23
N PHE A 212 -0.28 20.76 3.45
CA PHE A 212 0.09 22.11 3.85
C PHE A 212 -1.15 22.92 4.17
N GLY A 213 -1.07 23.65 5.26
CA GLY A 213 -2.09 24.61 5.68
C GLY A 213 -1.76 26.03 5.21
N SER A 214 -2.69 26.95 5.43
CA SER A 214 -2.65 28.33 4.95
C SER A 214 -1.41 29.14 5.38
N LYS A 215 -0.72 28.74 6.45
CA LYS A 215 0.47 29.47 6.95
C LYS A 215 1.79 29.03 6.29
N THR A 216 1.76 28.06 5.40
CA THR A 216 2.97 27.53 4.77
C THR A 216 2.94 27.54 3.24
N THR A 217 1.85 28.01 2.63
CA THR A 217 1.67 28.13 1.18
C THR A 217 1.63 29.58 0.74
N GLU A 218 2.20 29.88 -0.44
CA GLU A 218 2.29 31.25 -1.00
C GLU A 218 0.91 31.92 -1.15
N ASN A 219 -0.11 31.14 -1.49
CA ASN A 219 -1.47 31.65 -1.75
C ASN A 219 -2.40 31.58 -0.52
N GLY A 220 -1.90 31.11 0.63
CA GLY A 220 -2.69 30.95 1.85
C GLY A 220 -3.81 29.91 1.79
N LYS A 221 -3.79 29.02 0.79
CA LYS A 221 -4.74 27.92 0.61
C LYS A 221 -4.08 26.58 0.88
N GLY A 222 -4.87 25.51 0.89
CA GLY A 222 -4.33 24.17 1.05
C GLY A 222 -3.51 23.67 -0.14
N MET A 223 -2.49 22.87 0.13
CA MET A 223 -1.70 22.18 -0.87
C MET A 223 -1.36 20.76 -0.41
N LEU A 224 -1.36 19.80 -1.32
CA LEU A 224 -1.11 18.39 -1.03
C LEU A 224 0.02 17.84 -1.88
N LEU A 225 0.89 17.02 -1.28
CA LEU A 225 1.71 16.04 -1.98
C LEU A 225 1.27 14.63 -1.60
N ALA A 226 0.82 13.86 -2.56
CA ALA A 226 0.60 12.43 -2.46
C ALA A 226 1.81 11.71 -3.08
N ASN A 227 2.41 10.78 -2.35
CA ASN A 227 3.49 9.93 -2.86
C ASN A 227 3.41 8.54 -2.23
N PRO A 228 2.42 7.70 -2.62
CA PRO A 228 2.35 6.31 -2.21
C PRO A 228 3.48 5.50 -2.86
N HIS A 229 4.03 4.54 -2.09
CA HIS A 229 5.07 3.63 -2.54
C HIS A 229 4.49 2.22 -2.67
N TYR A 230 4.09 1.86 -3.87
CA TYR A 230 3.37 0.62 -4.16
C TYR A 230 4.10 -0.20 -5.23
N PRO A 231 3.71 -1.49 -5.39
CA PRO A 231 4.28 -2.34 -6.43
C PRO A 231 4.13 -1.77 -7.84
N TRP A 232 5.18 -1.93 -8.66
CA TRP A 232 5.15 -1.54 -10.07
C TRP A 232 4.60 -2.66 -10.96
N TYR A 233 4.38 -3.85 -10.39
CA TYR A 233 3.87 -5.04 -11.05
C TYR A 233 2.73 -5.68 -10.24
N GLY A 234 1.88 -6.46 -10.91
CA GLY A 234 0.82 -7.24 -10.28
C GLY A 234 -0.43 -6.46 -9.92
N THR A 235 -1.24 -7.05 -9.05
CA THR A 235 -2.61 -6.60 -8.72
C THR A 235 -2.69 -5.41 -7.78
N SER A 236 -1.61 -5.10 -7.04
CA SER A 236 -1.57 -3.99 -6.08
C SER A 236 -1.12 -2.67 -6.72
N ARG A 237 -1.28 -2.51 -8.04
CA ARG A 237 -1.01 -1.26 -8.76
C ARG A 237 -2.18 -0.30 -8.61
N PHE A 238 -1.88 1.01 -8.66
CA PHE A 238 -2.91 2.03 -8.83
C PHE A 238 -3.33 2.15 -10.29
N TRP A 239 -4.58 2.52 -10.49
CA TRP A 239 -5.15 2.89 -11.78
C TRP A 239 -5.87 4.22 -11.63
N GLU A 240 -5.55 5.19 -12.49
CA GLU A 240 -5.96 6.59 -12.38
C GLU A 240 -7.25 6.84 -13.16
N LYS A 241 -8.11 7.72 -12.63
CA LYS A 241 -9.44 7.98 -13.19
C LYS A 241 -10.05 9.28 -12.67
N HIS A 242 -11.01 9.80 -13.43
CA HIS A 242 -11.89 10.88 -13.02
C HIS A 242 -13.34 10.36 -13.07
N LEU A 243 -14.10 10.52 -11.99
CA LEU A 243 -15.47 10.02 -11.83
C LEU A 243 -16.42 11.19 -11.62
N THR A 244 -17.45 11.32 -12.48
CA THR A 244 -18.38 12.43 -12.43
C THR A 244 -19.84 11.96 -12.49
N ILE A 245 -20.64 12.33 -11.49
CA ILE A 245 -22.11 12.37 -11.54
C ILE A 245 -22.51 13.82 -11.35
N PRO A 246 -23.04 14.51 -12.36
CA PRO A 246 -23.30 15.95 -12.29
C PRO A 246 -24.15 16.34 -11.08
N GLY A 247 -23.63 17.27 -10.26
CA GLY A 247 -24.28 17.76 -9.04
C GLY A 247 -24.18 16.82 -7.83
N GLU A 248 -23.52 15.67 -7.94
CA GLU A 248 -23.42 14.70 -6.85
C GLU A 248 -22.00 14.21 -6.56
N LEU A 249 -21.21 13.93 -7.58
CA LEU A 249 -19.84 13.45 -7.46
C LEU A 249 -18.99 14.06 -8.55
N ASP A 250 -17.84 14.60 -8.17
CA ASP A 250 -16.82 15.08 -9.10
C ASP A 250 -15.45 14.89 -8.43
N VAL A 251 -14.81 13.74 -8.69
CA VAL A 251 -13.63 13.31 -7.96
C VAL A 251 -12.59 12.72 -8.90
N TYR A 252 -11.37 13.21 -8.78
CA TYR A 252 -10.21 12.73 -9.53
C TYR A 252 -9.22 12.02 -8.62
N GLY A 253 -8.62 10.94 -9.10
CA GLY A 253 -7.56 10.26 -8.36
C GLY A 253 -7.37 8.81 -8.78
N THR A 254 -7.04 7.97 -7.81
CA THR A 254 -6.67 6.58 -8.06
C THR A 254 -7.23 5.63 -7.01
N ASN A 255 -7.34 4.36 -7.38
CA ASN A 255 -7.53 3.24 -6.47
C ASN A 255 -6.69 2.05 -6.96
N LEU A 256 -6.56 1.01 -6.15
CA LEU A 256 -5.95 -0.24 -6.58
C LEU A 256 -6.77 -0.87 -7.72
N VAL A 257 -6.09 -1.52 -8.65
CA VAL A 257 -6.71 -2.22 -9.78
C VAL A 257 -7.81 -3.17 -9.30
N GLY A 258 -8.97 -3.10 -9.94
CA GLY A 258 -10.15 -3.92 -9.60
C GLY A 258 -10.98 -3.38 -8.44
N ASN A 259 -10.59 -2.28 -7.80
CA ASN A 259 -11.38 -1.64 -6.74
C ASN A 259 -12.09 -0.38 -7.29
N PRO A 260 -13.42 -0.31 -7.20
CA PRO A 260 -14.16 0.87 -7.63
C PRO A 260 -13.90 2.08 -6.72
N GLY A 261 -14.17 3.28 -7.25
CA GLY A 261 -14.03 4.55 -6.53
C GLY A 261 -12.60 5.09 -6.46
N VAL A 262 -12.45 6.21 -5.74
CA VAL A 262 -11.17 6.92 -5.55
C VAL A 262 -10.72 6.81 -4.10
N ALA A 263 -9.55 6.17 -3.90
CA ALA A 263 -8.92 6.04 -2.58
C ALA A 263 -8.00 7.23 -2.27
N ILE A 264 -7.21 7.68 -3.25
CA ILE A 264 -6.30 8.82 -3.13
C ILE A 264 -6.67 9.80 -4.24
N GLY A 265 -6.93 11.06 -3.91
CA GLY A 265 -7.37 12.02 -4.91
C GLY A 265 -7.77 13.37 -4.36
N PHE A 266 -8.58 14.06 -5.13
CA PHE A 266 -9.14 15.37 -4.77
C PHE A 266 -10.47 15.62 -5.46
N ASN A 267 -11.22 16.57 -4.91
CA ASN A 267 -12.37 17.21 -5.52
C ASN A 267 -12.16 18.74 -5.48
N ASN A 268 -13.20 19.53 -5.72
CA ASN A 268 -13.09 21.00 -5.71
C ASN A 268 -12.72 21.61 -4.34
N ALA A 269 -12.91 20.88 -3.24
CA ALA A 269 -12.79 21.39 -1.89
C ALA A 269 -11.68 20.72 -1.07
N ILE A 270 -11.44 19.45 -1.28
CA ILE A 270 -10.56 18.61 -0.45
C ILE A 270 -9.59 17.81 -1.33
N GLY A 271 -8.31 17.78 -0.93
CA GLY A 271 -7.31 16.84 -1.44
C GLY A 271 -6.84 15.90 -0.33
N TRP A 272 -6.70 14.60 -0.63
CA TRP A 272 -6.24 13.63 0.36
C TRP A 272 -5.33 12.56 -0.24
N THR A 273 -4.49 12.03 0.62
CA THR A 273 -3.66 10.86 0.34
C THR A 273 -3.66 9.91 1.53
N HIS A 274 -3.27 8.68 1.27
CA HIS A 274 -3.07 7.67 2.30
C HIS A 274 -1.61 7.28 2.43
N THR A 275 -1.18 6.99 3.67
CA THR A 275 0.07 6.30 3.94
C THR A 275 -0.22 5.04 4.73
N VAL A 276 0.57 3.98 4.53
CA VAL A 276 0.43 2.77 5.37
C VAL A 276 0.69 3.14 6.82
N SER A 277 -0.28 2.84 7.69
CA SER A 277 -0.19 3.14 9.12
C SER A 277 0.71 2.15 9.87
N ASP A 278 1.40 2.63 10.92
CA ASP A 278 2.11 1.79 11.89
C ASP A 278 1.17 1.15 12.93
N SER A 279 -0.15 1.33 12.79
CA SER A 279 -1.15 0.75 13.68
C SER A 279 -1.11 -0.78 13.71
N LYS A 280 -1.40 -1.36 14.87
CA LYS A 280 -1.36 -2.80 15.14
C LYS A 280 -2.77 -3.40 14.93
N ARG A 281 -3.23 -3.39 13.68
CA ARG A 281 -4.54 -3.91 13.24
C ARG A 281 -4.69 -5.41 13.43
N VAL A 282 -3.57 -6.13 13.40
CA VAL A 282 -3.50 -7.55 13.77
C VAL A 282 -2.80 -7.67 15.11
N VAL A 283 -3.45 -8.31 16.06
CA VAL A 283 -2.86 -8.68 17.35
C VAL A 283 -2.73 -10.19 17.45
N PHE A 284 -1.80 -10.63 18.29
CA PHE A 284 -1.52 -12.03 18.52
C PHE A 284 -1.89 -12.39 19.97
N TYR A 285 -2.42 -13.60 20.16
CA TYR A 285 -2.73 -14.15 21.46
C TYR A 285 -1.84 -15.35 21.72
N GLU A 286 -1.00 -15.26 22.75
CA GLU A 286 -0.23 -16.40 23.24
C GLU A 286 -1.17 -17.33 24.01
N LEU A 287 -1.36 -18.53 23.49
CA LEU A 287 -2.19 -19.57 24.08
C LEU A 287 -1.33 -20.47 24.95
N THR A 288 -1.74 -20.69 26.20
CA THR A 288 -1.16 -21.71 27.07
C THR A 288 -1.80 -23.04 26.73
N LEU A 289 -1.02 -24.02 26.28
CA LEU A 289 -1.52 -25.32 25.83
C LEU A 289 -1.54 -26.34 26.96
N ASN A 290 -2.43 -27.34 26.80
CA ASN A 290 -2.46 -28.53 27.64
C ASN A 290 -1.21 -29.40 27.29
N PRO A 291 -0.31 -29.68 28.25
CA PRO A 291 0.89 -30.47 27.98
C PRO A 291 0.61 -31.90 27.49
N ASP A 292 -0.56 -32.47 27.87
CA ASP A 292 -0.96 -33.81 27.44
C ASP A 292 -1.69 -33.83 26.08
N ASP A 293 -2.18 -32.65 25.63
CA ASP A 293 -2.88 -32.50 24.36
C ASP A 293 -2.65 -31.09 23.79
N PRO A 294 -1.64 -30.86 22.95
CA PRO A 294 -1.30 -29.55 22.42
C PRO A 294 -2.36 -28.97 21.43
N THR A 295 -3.48 -29.66 21.22
CA THR A 295 -4.64 -29.13 20.50
C THR A 295 -5.69 -28.50 21.45
N GLN A 296 -5.42 -28.47 22.76
CA GLN A 296 -6.21 -27.77 23.75
C GLN A 296 -5.47 -26.60 24.36
N TYR A 297 -6.15 -25.49 24.57
CA TYR A 297 -5.62 -24.27 25.19
C TYR A 297 -6.43 -23.86 26.41
N ARG A 298 -5.76 -23.21 27.36
CA ARG A 298 -6.38 -22.71 28.58
C ARG A 298 -7.08 -21.37 28.33
N TYR A 299 -8.32 -21.23 28.85
CA TYR A 299 -9.04 -19.97 28.84
C TYR A 299 -9.93 -19.87 30.08
N GLU A 300 -9.77 -18.76 30.87
CA GLU A 300 -10.49 -18.53 32.12
C GLU A 300 -10.44 -19.75 33.10
N GLY A 301 -9.29 -20.43 33.08
CA GLY A 301 -9.07 -21.62 33.94
C GLY A 301 -9.50 -22.95 33.30
N GLU A 302 -10.27 -22.95 32.24
CA GLU A 302 -10.82 -24.14 31.57
C GLU A 302 -10.02 -24.48 30.29
N TRP A 303 -9.97 -25.79 29.96
CA TRP A 303 -9.39 -26.25 28.69
C TRP A 303 -10.42 -26.17 27.55
N ARG A 304 -10.05 -25.59 26.45
CA ARG A 304 -10.82 -25.49 25.20
C ARG A 304 -10.08 -26.16 24.05
N SER A 305 -10.77 -26.93 23.23
CA SER A 305 -10.18 -27.50 22.02
C SER A 305 -10.02 -26.45 20.94
N LEU A 306 -8.92 -26.53 20.20
CA LEU A 306 -8.76 -25.85 18.93
C LEU A 306 -9.68 -26.51 17.88
N GLU A 307 -10.23 -25.71 16.99
CA GLU A 307 -11.01 -26.18 15.85
C GLU A 307 -10.05 -26.45 14.67
N MET A 308 -10.16 -27.63 14.07
CA MET A 308 -9.41 -28.00 12.89
C MET A 308 -10.34 -28.09 11.68
N ARG A 309 -9.93 -27.51 10.56
CA ARG A 309 -10.62 -27.54 9.28
C ARG A 309 -9.67 -28.06 8.21
N ASP A 310 -10.02 -29.18 7.56
CA ASP A 310 -9.32 -29.64 6.37
C ASP A 310 -9.68 -28.77 5.17
N VAL A 311 -8.68 -28.13 4.57
CA VAL A 311 -8.83 -27.23 3.45
C VAL A 311 -8.13 -27.82 2.23
N SER A 312 -8.89 -28.01 1.14
CA SER A 312 -8.41 -28.56 -0.12
C SER A 312 -8.40 -27.50 -1.20
N VAL A 313 -7.33 -27.47 -2.00
CA VAL A 313 -7.17 -26.58 -3.15
C VAL A 313 -6.72 -27.35 -4.37
N SER A 314 -7.18 -26.94 -5.55
CA SER A 314 -6.72 -27.45 -6.83
C SER A 314 -5.42 -26.76 -7.24
N VAL A 315 -4.44 -27.52 -7.73
CA VAL A 315 -3.13 -26.99 -8.14
C VAL A 315 -2.79 -27.50 -9.54
N LEU A 316 -2.52 -26.60 -10.46
CA LEU A 316 -2.03 -26.93 -11.79
C LEU A 316 -0.56 -27.40 -11.69
N THR A 317 -0.31 -28.62 -12.18
CA THR A 317 1.02 -29.22 -12.28
C THR A 317 1.33 -29.57 -13.73
N SER A 318 2.53 -30.09 -14.02
CA SER A 318 2.89 -30.62 -15.34
C SER A 318 2.09 -31.84 -15.73
N GLU A 319 1.46 -32.54 -14.78
CA GLU A 319 0.67 -33.76 -15.02
C GLU A 319 -0.85 -33.50 -15.05
N GLY A 320 -1.25 -32.24 -14.83
CA GLY A 320 -2.64 -31.82 -14.76
C GLY A 320 -3.00 -31.15 -13.44
N VAL A 321 -4.29 -31.10 -13.15
CA VAL A 321 -4.77 -30.50 -11.89
C VAL A 321 -4.79 -31.53 -10.77
N GLU A 322 -4.06 -31.28 -9.69
CA GLU A 322 -4.02 -32.11 -8.49
C GLU A 322 -4.69 -31.42 -7.32
N VAL A 323 -5.20 -32.19 -6.35
CA VAL A 323 -5.79 -31.66 -5.12
C VAL A 323 -4.78 -31.76 -3.99
N GLN A 324 -4.51 -30.67 -3.30
CA GLN A 324 -3.69 -30.62 -2.10
C GLN A 324 -4.55 -30.22 -0.90
N THR A 325 -4.40 -30.94 0.22
CA THR A 325 -5.17 -30.70 1.46
C THR A 325 -4.24 -30.43 2.62
N SER A 326 -4.59 -29.46 3.46
CA SER A 326 -3.88 -29.15 4.72
C SER A 326 -4.88 -28.81 5.82
N PRO A 327 -4.68 -29.29 7.05
CA PRO A 327 -5.44 -28.82 8.20
C PRO A 327 -5.08 -27.39 8.54
N ILE A 328 -6.08 -26.55 8.79
CA ILE A 328 -5.94 -25.19 9.29
C ILE A 328 -6.64 -25.12 10.66
N TRP A 329 -5.96 -24.54 11.63
CA TRP A 329 -6.37 -24.54 13.02
C TRP A 329 -6.85 -23.17 13.50
N PHE A 330 -7.85 -23.17 14.34
CA PHE A 330 -8.48 -21.97 14.90
C PHE A 330 -8.68 -22.07 16.40
N SER A 331 -8.48 -20.97 17.09
CA SER A 331 -9.02 -20.72 18.41
C SER A 331 -10.25 -19.79 18.31
N HIS A 332 -10.89 -19.46 19.43
CA HIS A 332 -11.93 -18.43 19.46
C HIS A 332 -11.40 -17.01 19.16
N HIS A 333 -10.07 -16.78 19.26
CA HIS A 333 -9.45 -15.52 18.85
C HIS A 333 -9.28 -15.41 17.32
N GLY A 334 -9.18 -16.55 16.62
CA GLY A 334 -8.95 -16.62 15.18
C GLY A 334 -7.97 -17.71 14.80
N PRO A 335 -7.41 -17.70 13.57
CA PRO A 335 -6.51 -18.72 13.08
C PRO A 335 -5.21 -18.78 13.87
N ILE A 336 -4.71 -20.02 14.05
CA ILE A 336 -3.38 -20.26 14.62
C ILE A 336 -2.34 -19.96 13.55
N ILE A 337 -1.20 -19.40 13.98
CA ILE A 337 -0.08 -19.05 13.09
C ILE A 337 1.22 -19.62 13.62
N GLN A 338 2.15 -19.85 12.70
CA GLN A 338 3.54 -20.18 12.99
C GLN A 338 4.49 -19.38 12.12
N MET A 339 5.42 -18.68 12.77
CA MET A 339 6.46 -17.89 12.08
C MET A 339 7.71 -17.78 12.96
N PRO A 340 8.84 -17.26 12.44
CA PRO A 340 10.06 -17.11 13.25
C PRO A 340 9.80 -16.36 14.55
N GLY A 341 10.13 -16.98 15.67
CA GLY A 341 9.89 -16.45 17.01
C GLY A 341 8.50 -16.74 17.62
N LEU A 342 7.54 -17.25 16.82
CA LEU A 342 6.19 -17.64 17.26
C LEU A 342 5.89 -19.06 16.80
N ALA A 343 6.56 -20.04 17.43
CA ALA A 343 6.39 -21.44 17.10
C ALA A 343 5.26 -22.09 17.88
N TRP A 344 4.53 -23.04 17.29
CA TRP A 344 3.66 -23.95 18.00
C TRP A 344 4.52 -25.02 18.68
N THR A 345 4.48 -25.07 20.02
CA THR A 345 5.18 -26.03 20.86
C THR A 345 4.18 -26.88 21.65
N THR A 346 4.64 -27.77 22.50
CA THR A 346 3.77 -28.50 23.43
C THR A 346 3.17 -27.63 24.53
N GLU A 347 3.74 -26.44 24.77
CA GLU A 347 3.31 -25.52 25.84
C GLU A 347 2.57 -24.29 25.32
N LYS A 348 2.86 -23.87 24.08
CA LYS A 348 2.38 -22.61 23.53
C LYS A 348 2.03 -22.71 22.05
N ALA A 349 0.97 -21.98 21.67
CA ALA A 349 0.66 -21.62 20.29
C ALA A 349 0.26 -20.15 20.19
N TYR A 350 0.12 -19.62 18.99
CA TYR A 350 -0.24 -18.22 18.78
C TYR A 350 -1.42 -18.12 17.85
N ALA A 351 -2.51 -17.53 18.34
CA ALA A 351 -3.66 -17.18 17.53
C ALA A 351 -3.55 -15.73 17.07
N THR A 352 -4.24 -15.36 16.00
CA THR A 352 -4.25 -13.99 15.49
C THR A 352 -5.65 -13.47 15.29
N ARG A 353 -5.87 -12.17 15.53
CA ARG A 353 -7.14 -11.48 15.28
C ARG A 353 -6.89 -10.21 14.47
N ASP A 354 -7.65 -10.03 13.39
CA ASP A 354 -7.56 -8.88 12.48
C ASP A 354 -8.77 -7.97 12.69
N ALA A 355 -8.53 -6.68 12.94
CA ALA A 355 -9.57 -5.69 13.14
C ALA A 355 -10.39 -5.38 11.88
N ASN A 356 -9.93 -5.82 10.72
CA ASN A 356 -10.63 -5.66 9.45
C ASN A 356 -11.44 -6.90 9.04
N SER A 357 -11.55 -7.93 9.88
CA SER A 357 -12.27 -9.17 9.55
C SER A 357 -13.72 -8.95 9.11
N ASP A 358 -14.35 -7.91 9.63
CA ASP A 358 -15.76 -7.57 9.38
C ASP A 358 -15.91 -6.16 8.77
N ASN A 359 -14.83 -5.63 8.21
CA ASN A 359 -14.82 -4.30 7.62
C ASN A 359 -15.32 -4.32 6.17
N ILE A 360 -16.57 -3.93 5.98
CA ILE A 360 -17.26 -3.93 4.67
C ILE A 360 -17.65 -2.52 4.18
N GLN A 361 -17.25 -1.46 4.92
CA GLN A 361 -17.72 -0.08 4.68
C GLN A 361 -16.66 0.83 4.01
N VAL A 362 -15.50 0.32 3.65
CA VAL A 362 -14.38 1.12 3.11
C VAL A 362 -14.78 1.87 1.83
N MET A 363 -15.53 1.21 0.93
CA MET A 363 -16.00 1.84 -0.31
C MET A 363 -16.99 2.99 -0.04
N ALA A 364 -17.92 2.80 0.90
CA ALA A 364 -18.85 3.84 1.31
C ALA A 364 -18.12 5.04 1.94
N GLN A 365 -17.07 4.78 2.71
CA GLN A 365 -16.24 5.84 3.29
C GLN A 365 -15.50 6.63 2.21
N TRP A 366 -14.85 5.98 1.24
CA TRP A 366 -14.17 6.70 0.15
C TRP A 366 -15.15 7.50 -0.71
N LEU A 367 -16.36 6.96 -0.96
CA LEU A 367 -17.41 7.73 -1.64
C LEU A 367 -17.78 8.99 -0.85
N ALA A 368 -18.03 8.87 0.45
CA ALA A 368 -18.37 10.03 1.29
C ALA A 368 -17.22 11.04 1.39
N MET A 369 -15.96 10.58 1.42
CA MET A 369 -14.78 11.44 1.34
C MET A 369 -14.75 12.20 0.00
N GLY A 370 -15.00 11.51 -1.12
CA GLY A 370 -15.06 12.13 -2.46
C GLY A 370 -16.20 13.13 -2.65
N GLN A 371 -17.28 13.00 -1.89
CA GLN A 371 -18.43 13.91 -1.91
C GLN A 371 -18.26 15.12 -0.97
N ALA A 372 -17.34 15.07 0.00
CA ALA A 372 -17.17 16.12 1.00
C ALA A 372 -16.81 17.48 0.37
N GLN A 373 -17.50 18.54 0.78
CA GLN A 373 -17.30 19.91 0.30
C GLN A 373 -16.63 20.83 1.34
N SER A 374 -16.29 20.28 2.48
CA SER A 374 -15.53 20.96 3.54
C SER A 374 -14.70 19.96 4.34
N MET A 375 -13.67 20.44 5.06
CA MET A 375 -12.90 19.60 5.95
C MET A 375 -13.75 18.98 7.06
N ASP A 376 -14.78 19.68 7.54
CA ASP A 376 -15.69 19.13 8.55
C ASP A 376 -16.53 17.96 8.01
N GLU A 377 -17.03 18.07 6.77
CA GLU A 377 -17.73 16.96 6.10
C GLU A 377 -16.78 15.79 5.85
N PHE A 378 -15.53 16.06 5.47
CA PHE A 378 -14.51 15.04 5.27
C PHE A 378 -14.20 14.27 6.57
N ILE A 379 -14.01 14.98 7.69
CA ILE A 379 -13.84 14.38 9.02
C ILE A 379 -15.11 13.61 9.43
N GLN A 380 -16.30 14.16 9.13
CA GLN A 380 -17.57 13.49 9.41
C GLN A 380 -17.72 12.18 8.62
N ALA A 381 -17.22 12.10 7.37
CA ALA A 381 -17.18 10.85 6.60
C ALA A 381 -16.35 9.78 7.32
N HIS A 382 -15.18 10.17 7.85
CA HIS A 382 -14.35 9.27 8.67
C HIS A 382 -15.07 8.81 9.94
N LYS A 383 -15.78 9.70 10.61
CA LYS A 383 -16.55 9.39 11.82
C LYS A 383 -17.73 8.47 11.52
N THR A 384 -18.46 8.73 10.44
CA THR A 384 -19.68 8.00 10.05
C THR A 384 -19.40 6.55 9.69
N TYR A 385 -18.36 6.27 8.94
CA TYR A 385 -18.05 4.93 8.45
C TYR A 385 -16.98 4.23 9.27
N ASN A 386 -16.01 4.97 9.78
CA ASN A 386 -14.91 4.46 10.63
C ASN A 386 -14.22 3.22 10.06
N ALA A 387 -14.06 3.16 8.74
CA ALA A 387 -13.75 1.95 7.99
C ALA A 387 -12.37 1.94 7.32
N MET A 388 -11.49 2.96 7.56
CA MET A 388 -10.16 2.90 6.99
C MET A 388 -9.41 1.66 7.47
N PRO A 389 -8.90 0.80 6.55
CA PRO A 389 -8.47 -0.53 6.97
C PRO A 389 -7.09 -0.54 7.63
N TRP A 390 -6.10 0.09 7.01
CA TRP A 390 -4.69 0.02 7.41
C TRP A 390 -3.89 1.24 6.96
N VAL A 391 -4.57 2.38 6.80
CA VAL A 391 -3.95 3.61 6.29
C VAL A 391 -4.21 4.81 7.19
N ASN A 392 -3.20 5.67 7.30
CA ASN A 392 -3.36 7.06 7.69
C ASN A 392 -4.03 7.83 6.56
N THR A 393 -4.75 8.88 6.89
CA THR A 393 -5.24 9.88 5.94
C THR A 393 -4.54 11.21 6.21
N ILE A 394 -3.97 11.79 5.17
CA ILE A 394 -3.33 13.11 5.18
C ILE A 394 -4.10 13.95 4.18
N SER A 395 -4.70 15.05 4.62
CA SER A 395 -5.61 15.85 3.81
C SER A 395 -5.44 17.34 4.02
N THR A 396 -5.81 18.09 3.00
CA THR A 396 -5.92 19.55 3.07
C THR A 396 -7.16 20.01 2.33
N SER A 397 -7.66 21.18 2.70
CA SER A 397 -8.85 21.79 2.09
C SER A 397 -8.53 23.10 1.40
N ALA A 398 -9.41 23.53 0.50
CA ALA A 398 -9.28 24.79 -0.23
C ALA A 398 -9.20 26.03 0.69
N ASP A 399 -9.73 25.96 1.91
CA ASP A 399 -9.63 27.00 2.92
C ASP A 399 -8.33 26.96 3.76
N GLY A 400 -7.43 26.01 3.45
CA GLY A 400 -6.09 25.95 4.06
C GLY A 400 -6.01 25.26 5.42
N ARG A 401 -6.93 24.34 5.74
CA ARG A 401 -6.80 23.43 6.89
C ARG A 401 -6.03 22.18 6.47
N ALA A 402 -5.04 21.77 7.25
CA ALA A 402 -4.32 20.52 7.07
C ALA A 402 -4.67 19.54 8.20
N VAL A 403 -4.99 18.28 7.85
CA VAL A 403 -5.48 17.26 8.78
C VAL A 403 -4.76 15.94 8.57
N TYR A 404 -4.30 15.35 9.67
CA TYR A 404 -3.84 13.97 9.75
C TYR A 404 -4.82 13.16 10.60
N LEU A 405 -5.17 11.98 10.10
CA LEU A 405 -5.96 10.98 10.83
C LEU A 405 -5.26 9.62 10.74
N ASP A 406 -5.04 8.95 11.86
CA ASP A 406 -4.85 7.50 11.86
C ASP A 406 -6.20 6.84 12.20
N ASN A 407 -7.06 6.78 11.20
CA ASN A 407 -8.38 6.16 11.32
C ASN A 407 -8.35 4.65 11.00
N SER A 408 -7.15 4.03 11.01
CA SER A 408 -7.02 2.58 10.82
C SER A 408 -7.79 1.80 11.89
N ASN A 409 -8.42 0.70 11.48
CA ASN A 409 -9.08 -0.18 12.43
C ASN A 409 -8.06 -0.92 13.29
N VAL A 410 -8.18 -0.76 14.60
CA VAL A 410 -7.43 -1.52 15.62
C VAL A 410 -8.40 -2.01 16.70
N GLY A 411 -8.03 -3.06 17.40
CA GLY A 411 -8.82 -3.58 18.51
C GLY A 411 -8.93 -2.57 19.66
N ALA A 412 -10.08 -2.48 20.28
CA ALA A 412 -10.26 -1.69 21.49
C ALA A 412 -9.82 -2.52 22.71
N LEU A 413 -8.72 -2.12 23.34
CA LEU A 413 -8.25 -2.72 24.60
C LEU A 413 -8.79 -1.93 25.79
N SER A 414 -9.14 -2.64 26.89
CA SER A 414 -9.45 -1.97 28.14
C SER A 414 -8.19 -1.33 28.74
N SER A 415 -8.37 -0.41 29.70
CA SER A 415 -7.25 0.18 30.45
C SER A 415 -6.42 -0.89 31.16
N GLU A 416 -7.08 -1.89 31.73
CA GLU A 416 -6.43 -3.00 32.42
C GLU A 416 -5.59 -3.86 31.45
N ALA A 417 -6.07 -4.08 30.22
CA ALA A 417 -5.33 -4.79 29.19
C ALA A 417 -4.09 -3.97 28.72
N ILE A 418 -4.25 -2.66 28.55
CA ILE A 418 -3.15 -1.75 28.19
C ILE A 418 -2.08 -1.72 29.29
N ASP A 419 -2.49 -1.62 30.56
CA ASP A 419 -1.57 -1.64 31.70
C ASP A 419 -0.85 -2.99 31.82
N ALA A 420 -1.56 -4.10 31.62
CA ALA A 420 -0.98 -5.43 31.60
C ALA A 420 0.03 -5.59 30.46
N TRP A 421 -0.30 -5.10 29.27
CA TRP A 421 0.61 -5.06 28.12
C TRP A 421 1.87 -4.23 28.40
N ASN A 422 1.72 -3.00 28.90
CA ASN A 422 2.82 -2.12 29.24
C ASN A 422 3.77 -2.75 30.29
N ASN A 423 3.22 -3.34 31.33
CA ASN A 423 3.98 -4.07 32.33
C ASN A 423 4.73 -5.27 31.73
N ARG A 424 4.07 -6.03 30.82
CA ARG A 424 4.67 -7.20 30.20
C ARG A 424 5.85 -6.84 29.28
N ILE A 425 5.75 -5.78 28.47
CA ILE A 425 6.86 -5.37 27.60
C ILE A 425 8.03 -4.77 28.38
N GLU A 426 7.81 -4.17 29.54
CA GLU A 426 8.90 -3.71 30.40
C GLU A 426 9.63 -4.88 31.11
N GLN A 427 8.90 -5.95 31.45
CA GLN A 427 9.47 -7.13 32.12
C GLN A 427 10.12 -8.12 31.13
N VAL A 428 9.71 -8.12 29.85
CA VAL A 428 10.18 -9.06 28.81
C VAL A 428 10.79 -8.29 27.64
N PRO A 429 12.10 -8.01 27.67
CA PRO A 429 12.78 -7.19 26.65
C PRO A 429 12.60 -7.71 25.21
N GLN A 430 12.46 -9.02 25.02
CA GLN A 430 12.22 -9.63 23.72
C GLN A 430 10.88 -9.20 23.13
N LEU A 431 9.82 -9.11 23.92
CA LEU A 431 8.51 -8.61 23.48
C LEU A 431 8.57 -7.13 23.12
N LYS A 432 9.29 -6.33 23.92
CA LYS A 432 9.54 -4.90 23.60
C LYS A 432 10.25 -4.76 22.26
N GLN A 433 11.27 -5.56 22.03
CA GLN A 433 11.98 -5.58 20.76
C GLN A 433 11.06 -5.97 19.59
N LEU A 434 10.26 -7.03 19.71
CA LEU A 434 9.31 -7.45 18.69
C LEU A 434 8.27 -6.36 18.39
N TYR A 435 7.75 -5.69 19.42
CA TYR A 435 6.85 -4.55 19.26
C TYR A 435 7.50 -3.41 18.47
N LEU A 436 8.68 -2.98 18.90
CA LEU A 436 9.37 -1.83 18.30
C LEU A 436 9.89 -2.12 16.88
N THR A 437 10.41 -3.34 16.63
CA THR A 437 11.05 -3.67 15.35
C THR A 437 10.09 -4.30 14.34
N LYS A 438 9.16 -5.15 14.80
CA LYS A 438 8.24 -5.91 13.94
C LYS A 438 6.78 -5.49 14.07
N GLY A 439 6.46 -4.62 15.03
CA GLY A 439 5.09 -4.16 15.28
C GLY A 439 4.18 -5.22 15.90
N LEU A 440 4.75 -6.28 16.51
CA LEU A 440 3.96 -7.35 17.09
C LEU A 440 3.44 -6.95 18.47
N VAL A 441 2.13 -7.07 18.66
CA VAL A 441 1.48 -7.02 19.97
C VAL A 441 1.00 -8.42 20.31
N ILE A 442 1.57 -9.01 21.36
CA ILE A 442 1.29 -10.37 21.81
C ILE A 442 0.60 -10.30 23.17
N LEU A 443 -0.70 -10.52 23.17
CA LEU A 443 -1.59 -10.50 24.34
C LEU A 443 -1.66 -11.87 25.00
N ASP A 444 -2.18 -11.92 26.23
CA ASP A 444 -2.42 -13.18 26.95
C ASP A 444 -3.75 -13.80 26.48
N GLY A 445 -3.66 -14.89 25.72
CA GLY A 445 -4.84 -15.61 25.19
C GLY A 445 -5.59 -16.48 26.21
N SER A 446 -5.12 -16.54 27.45
CA SER A 446 -5.74 -17.35 28.51
C SER A 446 -6.78 -16.58 29.34
N THR A 447 -6.93 -15.27 29.11
CA THR A 447 -7.78 -14.40 29.93
C THR A 447 -8.65 -13.46 29.10
N ARG A 448 -9.88 -13.25 29.56
CA ARG A 448 -10.83 -12.29 28.98
C ARG A 448 -10.36 -10.85 29.12
N ARG A 449 -9.48 -10.53 30.09
CA ARG A 449 -8.93 -9.17 30.28
C ARG A 449 -8.31 -8.63 28.98
N ASP A 450 -7.59 -9.45 28.25
CA ASP A 450 -6.83 -9.04 27.06
C ASP A 450 -7.65 -9.14 25.77
N GLU A 451 -8.94 -9.52 25.84
CA GLU A 451 -9.83 -9.45 24.69
C GLU A 451 -10.23 -8.02 24.33
N TRP A 452 -10.63 -7.83 23.08
CA TRP A 452 -11.18 -6.57 22.64
C TRP A 452 -12.53 -6.29 23.26
N VAL A 453 -12.68 -5.08 23.77
CA VAL A 453 -13.93 -4.64 24.41
C VAL A 453 -14.87 -3.99 23.39
N SER A 454 -16.15 -4.25 23.50
CA SER A 454 -17.16 -3.58 22.69
C SER A 454 -17.40 -2.17 23.21
N HIS A 455 -17.42 -1.20 22.30
CA HIS A 455 -17.80 0.20 22.62
C HIS A 455 -19.05 0.56 21.82
N PRO A 456 -20.04 1.26 22.42
CA PRO A 456 -21.30 1.59 21.74
C PRO A 456 -21.12 2.46 20.49
N ASP A 457 -20.07 3.30 20.46
CA ASP A 457 -19.76 4.19 19.34
C ASP A 457 -18.81 3.55 18.31
N ALA A 458 -18.38 2.28 18.50
CA ALA A 458 -17.59 1.56 17.52
C ALA A 458 -18.52 0.90 16.50
N LEU A 459 -18.36 1.23 15.22
CA LEU A 459 -19.19 0.68 14.14
C LEU A 459 -18.88 -0.79 13.86
N ILE A 460 -17.64 -1.20 14.03
CA ILE A 460 -17.23 -2.61 13.98
C ILE A 460 -17.04 -3.09 15.43
N PRO A 461 -17.78 -4.10 15.88
CA PRO A 461 -17.69 -4.57 17.26
C PRO A 461 -16.25 -4.94 17.67
N GLY A 462 -15.81 -4.43 18.81
CA GLY A 462 -14.48 -4.69 19.35
C GLY A 462 -13.36 -3.82 18.76
N THR A 463 -13.67 -2.87 17.88
CA THR A 463 -12.67 -1.90 17.39
C THR A 463 -12.74 -0.59 18.16
N THR A 464 -11.67 0.22 18.07
CA THR A 464 -11.58 1.52 18.73
C THR A 464 -12.56 2.51 18.10
N PRO A 465 -13.39 3.24 18.88
CA PRO A 465 -14.29 4.26 18.36
C PRO A 465 -13.51 5.47 17.83
N PHE A 466 -14.12 6.26 16.94
CA PHE A 466 -13.48 7.37 16.25
C PHE A 466 -12.82 8.38 17.20
N GLU A 467 -13.49 8.77 18.28
CA GLU A 467 -13.02 9.78 19.24
C GLU A 467 -11.74 9.38 19.99
N GLN A 468 -11.36 8.10 19.95
CA GLN A 468 -10.14 7.59 20.58
C GLN A 468 -9.02 7.35 19.55
N ARG A 469 -9.22 7.72 18.30
CA ARG A 469 -8.23 7.59 17.22
C ARG A 469 -7.42 8.88 17.06
N PRO A 470 -6.15 8.78 16.61
CA PRO A 470 -5.33 9.97 16.38
C PRO A 470 -5.92 10.89 15.31
N LEU A 471 -6.23 12.12 15.69
CA LEU A 471 -6.64 13.22 14.81
C LEU A 471 -5.83 14.46 15.16
N ILE A 472 -5.14 15.04 14.18
CA ILE A 472 -4.24 16.19 14.35
C ILE A 472 -4.54 17.20 13.26
N GLU A 473 -4.89 18.42 13.63
CA GLU A 473 -5.13 19.54 12.72
C GLU A 473 -4.04 20.59 12.84
N SER A 474 -3.66 21.21 11.74
CA SER A 474 -2.62 22.23 11.70
C SER A 474 -2.91 23.29 10.64
N ASP A 475 -2.60 24.56 10.94
CA ASP A 475 -2.56 25.64 9.95
C ASP A 475 -1.22 25.68 9.20
N TYR A 476 -0.21 24.94 9.68
CA TYR A 476 1.11 24.85 9.06
C TYR A 476 1.16 23.69 8.08
N TYR A 477 1.47 22.51 8.58
CA TYR A 477 1.43 21.28 7.79
C TYR A 477 1.23 20.08 8.71
N VAL A 478 0.74 19.00 8.11
CA VAL A 478 0.83 17.65 8.68
C VAL A 478 1.46 16.73 7.64
N PHE A 479 2.15 15.69 8.11
CA PHE A 479 2.76 14.72 7.21
C PHE A 479 2.79 13.33 7.83
N ASN A 480 3.03 12.32 7.00
CA ASN A 480 3.38 10.99 7.46
C ASN A 480 4.29 10.28 6.45
N SER A 481 5.21 9.46 6.97
CA SER A 481 6.13 8.62 6.21
C SER A 481 6.19 7.21 6.84
N ASN A 482 5.03 6.66 7.21
CA ASN A 482 4.78 5.32 7.75
C ASN A 482 5.30 5.05 9.17
N ASP A 483 5.86 6.01 9.86
CA ASP A 483 6.03 5.91 11.32
C ASP A 483 4.70 6.26 12.00
N SER A 484 4.57 6.02 13.31
CA SER A 484 3.34 6.31 14.06
C SER A 484 2.96 7.79 14.01
N TYR A 485 1.75 8.10 14.42
CA TYR A 485 1.16 9.42 14.49
C TYR A 485 1.99 10.48 15.27
N TRP A 486 2.95 10.07 16.08
CA TRP A 486 3.66 10.92 17.06
C TRP A 486 4.20 12.23 16.48
N LEU A 487 4.85 12.19 15.31
CA LEU A 487 5.46 13.37 14.67
C LEU A 487 4.70 13.82 13.41
N SER A 488 3.41 13.53 13.29
CA SER A 488 2.62 14.00 12.14
C SER A 488 2.50 15.53 12.08
N ASP A 489 2.61 16.21 13.22
CA ASP A 489 2.95 17.63 13.36
C ASP A 489 4.21 17.71 14.27
N PRO A 490 5.42 17.87 13.71
CA PRO A 490 6.64 17.87 14.53
C PRO A 490 6.74 19.02 15.53
N LYS A 491 5.99 20.11 15.31
CA LYS A 491 5.93 21.25 16.24
C LYS A 491 5.04 20.97 17.44
N ARG A 492 4.10 20.03 17.31
CA ARG A 492 3.15 19.62 18.35
C ARG A 492 3.04 18.10 18.39
N PRO A 493 4.09 17.37 18.82
CA PRO A 493 4.09 15.91 18.88
C PRO A 493 2.90 15.39 19.68
N ALA A 494 2.14 14.46 19.10
CA ALA A 494 0.95 13.90 19.70
C ALA A 494 1.24 12.63 20.49
N THR A 495 0.63 12.49 21.69
CA THR A 495 0.75 11.32 22.57
C THR A 495 -0.62 10.99 23.19
N GLY A 496 -0.71 9.88 23.93
CA GLY A 496 -1.90 9.57 24.75
C GLY A 496 -2.92 8.65 24.06
N TYR A 497 -2.66 8.16 22.84
CA TYR A 497 -3.51 7.16 22.19
C TYR A 497 -3.07 5.73 22.57
N SER A 498 -3.94 4.75 22.28
CA SER A 498 -3.65 3.33 22.51
C SER A 498 -2.30 2.92 21.89
N PRO A 499 -1.50 2.05 22.56
CA PRO A 499 -0.25 1.52 21.98
C PRO A 499 -0.48 0.76 20.67
N LEU A 500 -1.72 0.38 20.35
CA LEU A 500 -2.06 -0.21 19.06
C LEU A 500 -1.94 0.78 17.88
N TYR A 501 -1.90 2.11 18.14
CA TYR A 501 -1.60 3.12 17.10
C TYR A 501 -0.09 3.34 16.87
N GLY A 502 0.76 2.55 17.51
CA GLY A 502 2.21 2.59 17.35
C GLY A 502 2.94 3.34 18.47
N ALA A 503 4.25 3.20 18.46
CA ALA A 503 5.11 3.75 19.50
C ALA A 503 5.29 5.27 19.37
N THR A 504 5.38 5.96 20.50
CA THR A 504 5.78 7.37 20.61
C THR A 504 7.13 7.50 21.29
N GLU A 505 7.75 8.67 21.23
CA GLU A 505 9.02 8.99 21.93
C GLU A 505 10.15 8.01 21.64
N THR A 506 10.16 7.46 20.44
CA THR A 506 11.17 6.51 19.96
C THR A 506 11.84 7.03 18.67
N PRO A 507 13.06 6.58 18.35
CA PRO A 507 13.73 6.98 17.11
C PRO A 507 12.86 6.72 15.89
N ARG A 508 12.81 7.70 14.99
CA ARG A 508 12.09 7.61 13.71
C ARG A 508 12.99 7.03 12.62
N SER A 509 12.37 6.46 11.59
CA SER A 509 13.07 6.03 10.39
C SER A 509 13.83 7.21 9.76
N VAL A 510 14.95 6.91 9.11
CA VAL A 510 15.75 7.96 8.46
C VAL A 510 14.94 8.69 7.39
N ARG A 511 14.00 8.00 6.73
CA ARG A 511 13.09 8.60 5.75
C ARG A 511 12.09 9.57 6.39
N THR A 512 11.49 9.23 7.52
CA THR A 512 10.64 10.16 8.27
C THR A 512 11.41 11.42 8.69
N ARG A 513 12.64 11.23 9.17
CA ARG A 513 13.53 12.36 9.53
C ARG A 513 13.85 13.21 8.31
N MET A 514 14.14 12.61 7.15
CA MET A 514 14.36 13.34 5.90
C MET A 514 13.14 14.17 5.50
N ASN A 515 11.92 13.63 5.61
CA ASN A 515 10.72 14.40 5.32
C ASN A 515 10.58 15.61 6.25
N ILE A 516 10.90 15.48 7.55
CA ILE A 516 10.92 16.63 8.47
C ILE A 516 11.99 17.65 8.04
N HIS A 517 13.19 17.19 7.62
CA HIS A 517 14.23 18.10 7.13
C HIS A 517 13.78 18.92 5.92
N LEU A 518 13.09 18.27 4.97
CA LEU A 518 12.57 18.94 3.78
C LEU A 518 11.46 19.95 4.10
N LEU A 519 10.59 19.63 5.05
CA LEU A 519 9.43 20.46 5.41
C LEU A 519 9.79 21.62 6.34
N ASP A 520 10.75 21.44 7.23
CA ASP A 520 11.20 22.45 8.19
C ASP A 520 12.47 23.20 7.76
N GLY A 521 13.07 22.84 6.61
CA GLY A 521 14.30 23.47 6.11
C GLY A 521 15.53 23.18 6.97
N LEU A 522 15.61 21.99 7.59
CA LEU A 522 16.69 21.65 8.51
C LEU A 522 17.96 21.23 7.76
N ALA A 523 19.13 21.57 8.33
CA ALA A 523 20.44 21.10 7.87
C ALA A 523 20.73 21.38 6.38
N GLY A 524 20.19 22.47 5.83
CA GLY A 524 20.40 22.90 4.45
C GLY A 524 19.42 22.32 3.43
N PHE A 525 18.34 21.66 3.88
CA PHE A 525 17.26 21.12 3.05
C PHE A 525 16.06 22.09 2.96
N ASP A 526 16.33 23.39 2.81
CA ASP A 526 15.27 24.38 2.65
C ASP A 526 14.94 24.58 1.16
N PHE A 527 13.71 24.21 0.81
CA PHE A 527 13.17 24.31 -0.55
C PHE A 527 12.08 25.38 -0.68
N ARG A 528 11.80 26.10 0.40
CA ARG A 528 10.85 27.24 0.37
C ARG A 528 11.43 28.39 -0.42
N GLY A 529 10.55 29.18 -1.03
CA GLY A 529 10.93 30.40 -1.73
C GLY A 529 11.58 31.47 -0.81
N GLU A 530 11.98 32.59 -1.39
CA GLU A 530 12.54 33.72 -0.63
C GLU A 530 11.57 34.30 0.41
N ASP A 531 10.27 34.06 0.24
CA ASP A 531 9.21 34.43 1.16
C ASP A 531 9.07 33.49 2.36
N GLY A 532 9.78 32.34 2.35
CA GLY A 532 9.72 31.30 3.38
C GLY A 532 8.50 30.40 3.29
N LEU A 533 7.74 30.43 2.17
CA LEU A 533 6.54 29.65 1.91
C LEU A 533 6.81 28.63 0.80
N PHE A 534 5.86 27.72 0.58
CA PHE A 534 5.93 26.72 -0.47
C PHE A 534 4.97 27.03 -1.62
N SER A 535 5.46 26.92 -2.84
CA SER A 535 4.71 26.73 -4.06
C SER A 535 4.62 25.23 -4.43
N ALA A 536 3.73 24.89 -5.36
CA ALA A 536 3.65 23.53 -5.89
C ALA A 536 4.96 23.05 -6.50
N LYS A 537 5.69 23.96 -7.19
CA LYS A 537 6.97 23.63 -7.82
C LYS A 537 8.06 23.33 -6.80
N GLU A 538 8.07 24.02 -5.68
CA GLU A 538 9.05 23.83 -4.61
C GLU A 538 8.86 22.50 -3.90
N ILE A 539 7.62 22.07 -3.61
CA ILE A 539 7.37 20.74 -3.04
C ILE A 539 7.71 19.63 -4.03
N GLN A 540 7.48 19.80 -5.33
CA GLN A 540 7.92 18.88 -6.37
C GLN A 540 9.44 18.76 -6.41
N THR A 541 10.14 19.88 -6.31
CA THR A 541 11.61 19.95 -6.28
C THR A 541 12.17 19.28 -5.03
N ALA A 542 11.55 19.54 -3.86
CA ALA A 542 11.92 18.90 -2.60
C ALA A 542 11.79 17.37 -2.66
N LEU A 543 10.69 16.85 -3.21
CA LEU A 543 10.52 15.41 -3.38
C LEU A 543 11.60 14.78 -4.24
N PHE A 544 11.94 15.43 -5.38
CA PHE A 544 12.91 14.93 -6.38
C PHE A 544 14.35 15.42 -6.17
N ASP A 545 14.66 16.00 -5.00
CA ASP A 545 16.06 16.30 -4.64
C ASP A 545 16.93 15.04 -4.56
N ASN A 546 16.32 13.92 -4.17
CA ASN A 546 16.95 12.61 -4.07
C ASN A 546 18.14 12.53 -3.11
N SER A 547 18.28 13.44 -2.16
CA SER A 547 19.31 13.36 -1.13
C SER A 547 19.02 12.24 -0.14
N GLY A 548 20.06 11.47 0.22
CA GLY A 548 20.01 10.42 1.22
C GLY A 548 20.47 10.89 2.59
N LEU A 549 19.55 11.08 3.53
CA LEU A 549 19.89 11.55 4.88
C LEU A 549 20.87 10.63 5.60
N ALA A 550 20.80 9.31 5.38
CA ALA A 550 21.75 8.37 5.95
C ALA A 550 23.20 8.69 5.55
N ALA A 551 23.42 9.12 4.30
CA ALA A 551 24.75 9.52 3.85
C ALA A 551 25.22 10.79 4.57
N HIS A 552 24.36 11.77 4.76
CA HIS A 552 24.70 13.00 5.51
C HIS A 552 25.03 12.70 6.98
N LEU A 553 24.36 11.74 7.60
CA LEU A 553 24.56 11.37 9.01
C LEU A 553 25.77 10.48 9.27
N LEU A 554 26.19 9.66 8.31
CA LEU A 554 27.12 8.53 8.56
C LEU A 554 28.43 8.64 7.75
N LYS A 555 28.37 9.15 6.50
CA LYS A 555 29.53 9.23 5.61
C LYS A 555 30.68 10.07 6.17
N PRO A 556 30.47 11.22 6.85
CA PRO A 556 31.59 11.99 7.38
C PRO A 556 32.51 11.19 8.31
N GLU A 557 31.94 10.43 9.25
CA GLU A 557 32.73 9.59 10.16
C GLU A 557 33.36 8.38 9.45
N LEU A 558 32.67 7.79 8.47
CA LEU A 558 33.26 6.72 7.65
C LEU A 558 34.52 7.23 6.93
N LEU A 559 34.47 8.45 6.36
CA LEU A 559 35.61 9.05 5.68
C LEU A 559 36.77 9.37 6.63
N VAL A 560 36.48 9.83 7.85
CA VAL A 560 37.52 9.99 8.89
C VAL A 560 38.24 8.67 9.18
N ARG A 561 37.51 7.56 9.28
CA ARG A 561 38.08 6.22 9.46
C ARG A 561 38.91 5.79 8.27
N CYS A 562 38.48 6.09 7.05
CA CYS A 562 39.22 5.88 5.81
C CYS A 562 40.59 6.61 5.84
N GLN A 563 40.63 7.85 6.34
CA GLN A 563 41.84 8.64 6.45
C GLN A 563 42.81 8.06 7.50
N GLN A 564 42.28 7.50 8.59
CA GLN A 564 43.08 6.88 9.64
C GLN A 564 43.65 5.52 9.23
N ASN A 565 42.87 4.71 8.52
CA ASN A 565 43.29 3.41 8.02
C ASN A 565 42.45 2.97 6.83
N SER A 566 43.01 3.04 5.62
CA SER A 566 42.36 2.57 4.41
C SER A 566 42.52 1.08 4.11
N LYS A 567 43.32 0.35 4.90
CA LYS A 567 43.60 -1.08 4.71
C LYS A 567 42.81 -1.93 5.70
N VAL A 568 41.98 -2.81 5.20
CA VAL A 568 41.10 -3.68 6.00
C VAL A 568 41.47 -5.15 5.76
N SER A 569 41.68 -5.90 6.83
CA SER A 569 41.89 -7.34 6.76
C SER A 569 40.55 -8.08 6.74
N LEU A 570 40.34 -8.93 5.73
CA LEU A 570 39.19 -9.81 5.57
C LEU A 570 39.71 -11.24 5.36
N GLY A 571 39.48 -12.11 6.34
CA GLY A 571 40.07 -13.46 6.32
C GLY A 571 41.60 -13.41 6.24
N GLU A 572 42.15 -14.09 5.24
CA GLU A 572 43.64 -14.12 5.02
C GLU A 572 44.13 -12.95 4.14
N GLY A 573 43.25 -12.10 3.62
CA GLY A 573 43.59 -11.01 2.70
C GLY A 573 43.50 -9.62 3.32
N THR A 574 44.19 -8.65 2.70
CA THR A 574 44.05 -7.22 3.04
C THR A 574 43.57 -6.44 1.80
N LEU A 575 42.49 -5.68 1.95
CA LEU A 575 41.93 -4.85 0.88
C LEU A 575 42.27 -3.38 1.15
N ASP A 576 42.71 -2.68 0.09
CA ASP A 576 42.93 -1.23 0.14
C ASP A 576 41.68 -0.49 -0.31
N LEU A 577 41.10 0.30 0.58
CA LEU A 577 39.86 1.06 0.36
C LEU A 577 40.10 2.50 -0.12
N THR A 578 41.34 2.90 -0.40
CA THR A 578 41.66 4.29 -0.78
C THR A 578 40.80 4.79 -1.91
N ASN A 579 40.59 4.00 -2.96
CA ASN A 579 39.72 4.38 -4.10
C ASN A 579 38.23 4.47 -3.71
N ALA A 580 37.74 3.51 -2.96
CA ALA A 580 36.35 3.52 -2.47
C ALA A 580 36.04 4.75 -1.60
N CYS A 581 36.97 5.06 -0.68
CA CYS A 581 36.87 6.24 0.18
C CYS A 581 36.90 7.55 -0.63
N LYS A 582 37.73 7.63 -1.69
CA LYS A 582 37.79 8.77 -2.61
C LYS A 582 36.48 8.95 -3.37
N ILE A 583 35.90 7.86 -3.87
CA ILE A 583 34.59 7.89 -4.57
C ILE A 583 33.50 8.41 -3.64
N LEU A 584 33.39 7.84 -2.43
CA LEU A 584 32.41 8.32 -1.45
C LEU A 584 32.64 9.78 -1.03
N ASN A 585 33.89 10.23 -0.90
CA ASN A 585 34.20 11.63 -0.57
C ASN A 585 33.72 12.61 -1.66
N ASN A 586 33.82 12.21 -2.93
CA ASN A 586 33.42 13.05 -4.08
C ASN A 586 31.91 12.99 -4.38
N TRP A 587 31.18 12.05 -3.80
CA TRP A 587 29.76 11.88 -4.00
C TRP A 587 28.95 12.90 -3.19
N ASP A 588 27.97 13.52 -3.85
CA ASP A 588 27.09 14.58 -3.30
C ASP A 588 25.96 14.10 -2.40
N ASN A 589 25.90 12.81 -2.05
CA ASN A 589 24.87 12.13 -1.26
C ASN A 589 23.50 12.03 -1.94
N ARG A 590 23.43 12.27 -3.26
CA ARG A 590 22.19 12.15 -4.04
C ARG A 590 22.11 10.83 -4.79
N TYR A 591 20.86 10.45 -5.09
CA TYR A 591 20.53 9.24 -5.85
C TYR A 591 19.90 9.63 -7.20
N ASN A 592 20.56 10.51 -7.94
CA ASN A 592 20.23 10.89 -9.31
C ASN A 592 20.80 9.87 -10.30
N LEU A 593 20.35 9.91 -11.54
CA LEU A 593 20.82 8.96 -12.57
C LEU A 593 22.33 9.01 -12.78
N ASP A 594 22.92 10.19 -12.72
CA ASP A 594 24.35 10.46 -12.91
C ASP A 594 25.19 10.32 -11.63
N SER A 595 24.56 10.00 -10.49
CA SER A 595 25.24 9.89 -9.20
C SER A 595 26.28 8.77 -9.19
N ARG A 596 27.53 9.14 -8.85
CA ARG A 596 28.68 8.22 -8.71
C ARG A 596 29.07 8.08 -7.24
N GLY A 597 28.94 6.87 -6.69
CA GLY A 597 29.10 6.58 -5.25
C GLY A 597 27.81 6.12 -4.58
N ALA A 598 26.64 6.40 -5.15
CA ALA A 598 25.35 5.95 -4.64
C ALA A 598 25.28 4.42 -4.56
N VAL A 599 25.75 3.70 -5.58
CA VAL A 599 25.78 2.22 -5.62
C VAL A 599 26.70 1.68 -4.52
N LEU A 600 27.89 2.22 -4.39
CA LEU A 600 28.86 1.80 -3.35
C LEU A 600 28.30 2.05 -1.93
N PHE A 601 27.66 3.21 -1.70
CA PHE A 601 27.07 3.50 -0.39
C PHE A 601 25.87 2.60 -0.09
N ARG A 602 25.04 2.27 -1.10
CA ARG A 602 23.93 1.32 -0.98
C ARG A 602 24.40 -0.05 -0.54
N GLU A 603 25.41 -0.60 -1.21
CA GLU A 603 25.96 -1.90 -0.84
C GLU A 603 26.63 -1.85 0.54
N TRP A 604 27.25 -0.73 0.90
CA TRP A 604 27.80 -0.53 2.24
C TRP A 604 26.71 -0.56 3.33
N ILE A 605 25.64 0.23 3.19
CA ILE A 605 24.62 0.36 4.25
C ILE A 605 23.76 -0.90 4.38
N THR A 606 23.54 -1.65 3.30
CA THR A 606 22.76 -2.89 3.33
C THR A 606 23.45 -4.04 4.07
N ARG A 607 24.73 -3.90 4.38
CA ARG A 607 25.50 -4.88 5.19
C ARG A 607 25.31 -4.69 6.69
N TYR A 608 24.71 -3.58 7.10
CA TYR A 608 24.26 -3.39 8.47
C TYR A 608 22.89 -4.02 8.68
N ASP A 609 22.53 -4.19 9.97
CA ASP A 609 21.15 -4.47 10.32
C ASP A 609 20.30 -3.24 10.00
N ILE A 610 19.46 -3.33 8.95
CA ILE A 610 18.62 -2.25 8.47
C ILE A 610 17.67 -1.75 9.56
N THR A 611 17.28 -2.59 10.51
CA THR A 611 16.47 -2.19 11.66
C THR A 611 17.18 -1.14 12.51
N ALA A 612 18.50 -1.10 12.51
CA ALA A 612 19.29 -0.10 13.21
C ALA A 612 19.19 1.31 12.63
N THR A 613 18.70 1.47 11.41
CA THR A 613 18.41 2.81 10.84
C THR A 613 17.17 3.44 11.47
N ARG A 614 16.29 2.65 12.06
CA ARG A 614 15.09 3.09 12.75
C ARG A 614 15.31 3.34 14.24
N PHE A 615 16.12 2.51 14.87
CA PHE A 615 16.37 2.53 16.31
C PHE A 615 17.84 2.68 16.61
N LYS A 616 18.19 3.07 17.84
CA LYS A 616 19.57 2.99 18.32
C LYS A 616 20.05 1.55 18.18
N GLY A 617 21.00 1.34 17.32
CA GLY A 617 21.56 0.03 17.00
C GLY A 617 23.03 0.15 16.63
N PRO A 618 23.63 -0.91 16.05
CA PRO A 618 25.05 -0.92 15.68
C PRO A 618 25.42 0.07 14.57
N LEU A 619 24.43 0.67 13.87
CA LEU A 619 24.67 1.67 12.82
C LEU A 619 24.99 3.04 13.41
N PHE A 620 24.23 3.53 14.41
CA PHE A 620 24.39 4.85 14.99
C PHE A 620 25.21 4.82 16.30
N GLY A 621 26.18 5.72 16.42
CA GLY A 621 27.01 5.91 17.61
C GLY A 621 26.42 6.87 18.64
N GLY A 622 25.63 7.84 18.19
CA GLY A 622 24.96 8.82 19.05
C GLY A 622 23.72 8.26 19.74
N GLU A 623 23.26 8.95 20.79
CA GLU A 623 22.03 8.61 21.49
C GLU A 623 20.83 9.31 20.86
N PHE A 624 19.66 8.71 21.01
CA PHE A 624 18.40 9.34 20.66
C PHE A 624 18.03 10.36 21.75
N ASP A 625 17.66 11.56 21.30
CA ASP A 625 17.11 12.61 22.14
C ASP A 625 15.65 12.88 21.73
N VAL A 626 14.73 12.61 22.64
CA VAL A 626 13.29 12.79 22.42
C VAL A 626 12.91 14.24 22.13
N LYS A 627 13.72 15.21 22.57
CA LYS A 627 13.51 16.64 22.31
C LYS A 627 13.99 17.06 20.92
N ASN A 628 14.84 16.26 20.29
CA ASN A 628 15.40 16.50 18.97
C ASN A 628 15.24 15.28 18.05
N PRO A 629 14.01 14.77 17.84
CA PRO A 629 13.78 13.49 17.18
C PRO A 629 14.13 13.51 15.68
N ALA A 630 14.05 14.66 15.03
CA ALA A 630 14.45 14.82 13.63
C ALA A 630 15.98 14.78 13.45
N LEU A 631 16.73 15.23 14.44
CA LEU A 631 18.19 15.37 14.37
C LEU A 631 18.94 14.18 14.97
N THR A 632 18.31 13.33 15.77
CA THR A 632 18.95 12.22 16.48
C THR A 632 18.32 10.86 16.19
N PRO A 633 19.09 9.75 16.27
CA PRO A 633 20.52 9.64 16.52
C PRO A 633 21.41 10.02 15.33
N VAL A 634 22.67 10.35 15.56
CA VAL A 634 23.66 10.71 14.54
C VAL A 634 24.97 9.96 14.75
N GLY A 635 25.85 10.05 13.76
CA GLY A 635 27.21 9.52 13.78
C GLY A 635 27.25 7.98 13.62
N LEU A 636 28.34 7.49 13.05
CA LEU A 636 28.55 6.06 12.83
C LEU A 636 29.01 5.36 14.12
N ALA A 637 28.41 4.24 14.46
CA ALA A 637 28.79 3.45 15.63
C ALA A 637 30.29 3.13 15.64
N LYS A 638 30.91 3.14 16.84
CA LYS A 638 32.33 2.87 17.03
C LYS A 638 32.70 1.44 16.61
N GLY A 639 33.97 1.22 16.27
CA GLY A 639 34.50 -0.07 15.90
C GLY A 639 34.81 -0.22 14.41
N GLU A 640 35.25 -1.39 14.03
CA GLU A 640 35.77 -1.69 12.67
C GLU A 640 34.66 -1.95 11.64
N ARG A 641 33.43 -2.21 12.10
CA ARG A 641 32.32 -2.60 11.23
C ARG A 641 32.09 -1.64 10.03
N GLY A 642 32.33 -0.33 10.25
CA GLY A 642 32.18 0.66 9.18
C GLY A 642 33.08 0.38 7.97
N LEU A 643 34.36 0.13 8.22
CA LEU A 643 35.33 -0.18 7.18
C LEU A 643 35.20 -1.61 6.66
N THR A 644 34.92 -2.58 7.55
CA THR A 644 34.69 -3.97 7.15
C THR A 644 33.52 -4.09 6.18
N SER A 645 32.40 -3.43 6.47
CA SER A 645 31.23 -3.39 5.55
C SER A 645 31.55 -2.71 4.22
N LEU A 646 32.44 -1.69 4.23
CA LEU A 646 32.88 -1.05 2.99
C LEU A 646 33.74 -2.01 2.16
N ALA A 647 34.62 -2.75 2.81
CA ALA A 647 35.44 -3.76 2.15
C ALA A 647 34.58 -4.90 1.54
N GLU A 648 33.60 -5.38 2.29
CA GLU A 648 32.61 -6.37 1.81
C GLU A 648 31.84 -5.83 0.58
N ALA A 649 31.41 -4.55 0.59
CA ALA A 649 30.72 -3.92 -0.54
C ALA A 649 31.63 -3.80 -1.77
N VAL A 650 32.89 -3.41 -1.58
CA VAL A 650 33.90 -3.32 -2.65
C VAL A 650 34.15 -4.71 -3.29
N MET A 651 34.28 -5.75 -2.47
CA MET A 651 34.45 -7.12 -2.96
C MET A 651 33.27 -7.56 -3.80
N LEU A 652 32.04 -7.39 -3.29
CA LEU A 652 30.81 -7.75 -4.01
C LEU A 652 30.77 -7.08 -5.39
N LEU A 653 30.99 -5.76 -5.46
CA LEU A 653 30.93 -5.02 -6.72
C LEU A 653 32.03 -5.47 -7.69
N ASN A 654 33.24 -5.70 -7.20
CA ASN A 654 34.34 -6.22 -8.01
C ASN A 654 34.06 -7.63 -8.55
N ASP A 655 33.52 -8.53 -7.71
CA ASP A 655 33.20 -9.91 -8.09
C ASP A 655 32.02 -9.93 -9.10
N ALA A 656 31.11 -8.97 -8.99
CA ALA A 656 30.04 -8.76 -9.98
C ALA A 656 30.51 -8.04 -11.26
N GLY A 657 31.78 -7.60 -11.35
CA GLY A 657 32.30 -6.84 -12.49
C GLY A 657 31.75 -5.41 -12.58
N ILE A 658 31.24 -4.83 -11.48
CA ILE A 658 30.63 -3.51 -11.42
C ILE A 658 31.67 -2.48 -10.94
N ALA A 659 31.87 -1.42 -11.70
CA ALA A 659 32.78 -0.33 -11.32
C ALA A 659 32.26 0.37 -10.05
N LEU A 660 33.15 0.68 -9.09
CA LEU A 660 32.79 1.31 -7.81
C LEU A 660 32.19 2.73 -8.00
N ASP A 661 32.51 3.39 -9.09
CA ASP A 661 32.01 4.73 -9.48
C ASP A 661 30.99 4.67 -10.63
N ILE A 662 30.34 3.54 -10.85
CA ILE A 662 29.26 3.41 -11.84
C ILE A 662 28.17 4.45 -11.54
N GLN A 663 27.55 5.00 -12.58
CA GLN A 663 26.38 5.85 -12.41
C GLN A 663 25.18 5.03 -11.93
N LEU A 664 24.36 5.60 -11.05
CA LEU A 664 23.18 4.89 -10.54
C LEU A 664 22.24 4.48 -11.67
N GLY A 665 22.02 5.37 -12.66
CA GLY A 665 21.12 5.13 -13.78
C GLY A 665 21.55 4.03 -14.74
N ASP A 666 22.85 3.68 -14.74
CA ASP A 666 23.36 2.55 -15.54
C ASP A 666 23.00 1.21 -14.91
N LEU A 667 22.61 1.19 -13.64
CA LEU A 667 22.35 -0.03 -12.87
C LEU A 667 20.93 -0.11 -12.32
N GLN A 668 20.33 1.02 -11.92
CA GLN A 668 18.97 1.06 -11.35
C GLN A 668 17.94 1.36 -12.45
N THR A 669 17.16 0.33 -12.79
CA THR A 669 16.31 0.38 -13.98
C THR A 669 14.93 -0.26 -13.77
N ALA A 670 13.97 0.23 -14.54
CA ALA A 670 12.68 -0.42 -14.75
C ALA A 670 12.69 -1.16 -16.09
N HIS A 671 12.40 -2.44 -16.05
CA HIS A 671 12.28 -3.30 -17.24
C HIS A 671 10.83 -3.34 -17.68
N ARG A 672 10.54 -2.68 -18.82
CA ARG A 672 9.18 -2.49 -19.32
C ARG A 672 9.05 -3.10 -20.72
N ALA A 673 8.61 -4.38 -20.81
CA ALA A 673 8.37 -5.11 -22.07
C ALA A 673 9.55 -5.00 -23.08
N GLY A 674 10.76 -5.30 -22.63
CA GLY A 674 11.99 -5.22 -23.43
C GLY A 674 12.64 -3.82 -23.48
N THR A 675 11.98 -2.77 -22.99
CA THR A 675 12.59 -1.45 -22.83
C THR A 675 13.18 -1.31 -21.41
N VAL A 676 14.41 -0.84 -21.33
CA VAL A 676 15.12 -0.58 -20.07
C VAL A 676 15.15 0.93 -19.85
N ILE A 677 14.50 1.38 -18.76
CA ILE A 677 14.37 2.80 -18.42
C ILE A 677 15.13 3.06 -17.12
N PRO A 678 16.14 3.94 -17.08
CA PRO A 678 16.81 4.35 -15.86
C PRO A 678 15.84 5.01 -14.88
N VAL A 679 16.02 4.73 -13.56
CA VAL A 679 15.15 5.24 -12.51
C VAL A 679 15.98 5.84 -11.39
N HIS A 680 15.69 7.08 -10.99
CA HIS A 680 16.32 7.76 -9.86
C HIS A 680 15.59 7.50 -8.55
N GLY A 681 16.18 7.92 -7.41
CA GLY A 681 15.64 7.66 -6.07
C GLY A 681 16.31 6.47 -5.39
N GLY A 682 15.91 6.16 -4.18
CA GLY A 682 16.55 5.08 -3.42
C GLY A 682 15.70 4.55 -2.25
N ASN A 683 16.30 3.72 -1.40
CA ASN A 683 15.61 2.97 -0.37
C ASN A 683 15.27 3.81 0.88
N SER A 684 14.28 3.34 1.65
CA SER A 684 13.86 3.96 2.91
C SER A 684 14.99 4.08 3.95
N HIS A 685 15.88 3.07 4.02
CA HIS A 685 17.01 3.08 4.95
C HIS A 685 18.15 4.02 4.51
N GLU A 686 18.19 4.41 3.24
CA GLU A 686 19.05 5.48 2.74
C GLU A 686 18.53 6.86 3.14
N GLY A 687 17.27 6.94 3.55
CA GLY A 687 16.61 8.16 4.02
C GLY A 687 16.23 9.09 2.89
N ILE A 688 15.64 8.55 1.82
CA ILE A 688 15.23 9.31 0.63
C ILE A 688 13.70 9.44 0.62
N ALA A 689 13.19 10.65 0.35
CA ALA A 689 11.75 10.87 0.21
C ALA A 689 11.20 10.18 -1.03
N ASN A 690 11.83 10.36 -2.18
CA ASN A 690 11.50 9.67 -3.42
C ASN A 690 11.96 8.21 -3.37
N LEU A 691 11.13 7.37 -2.77
CA LEU A 691 11.46 5.97 -2.50
C LEU A 691 11.45 5.13 -3.77
N GLN A 692 12.51 4.32 -3.94
CA GLN A 692 12.56 3.21 -4.89
C GLN A 692 13.17 1.98 -4.21
N VAL A 693 12.48 0.85 -4.29
CA VAL A 693 12.93 -0.42 -3.73
C VAL A 693 13.21 -1.41 -4.84
N THR A 694 14.40 -1.93 -4.81
CA THR A 694 14.88 -2.91 -5.78
C THR A 694 14.81 -4.32 -5.22
N ARG A 695 14.56 -5.29 -6.09
CA ARG A 695 14.52 -6.71 -5.75
C ARG A 695 15.32 -7.51 -6.77
N PRO A 696 16.04 -8.54 -6.35
CA PRO A 696 16.74 -9.44 -7.29
C PRO A 696 15.77 -10.34 -8.05
N TYR A 697 14.53 -10.51 -7.55
CA TYR A 697 13.50 -11.34 -8.14
C TYR A 697 12.18 -10.58 -8.25
N ILE A 698 11.58 -10.58 -9.44
CA ILE A 698 10.27 -9.99 -9.73
C ILE A 698 9.41 -11.06 -10.43
N ASP A 699 8.36 -11.51 -9.77
CA ASP A 699 7.37 -12.43 -10.33
C ASP A 699 6.30 -11.63 -11.08
N SER A 700 6.50 -11.50 -12.39
CA SER A 700 5.54 -10.82 -13.26
C SER A 700 5.72 -11.23 -14.72
N ALA A 701 4.62 -11.51 -15.40
CA ALA A 701 4.62 -11.84 -16.83
C ALA A 701 5.13 -10.68 -17.73
N ILE A 702 5.05 -9.45 -17.25
CA ILE A 702 5.51 -8.26 -17.99
C ILE A 702 6.92 -7.80 -17.60
N PHE A 703 7.57 -8.47 -16.67
CA PHE A 703 8.96 -8.17 -16.31
C PHE A 703 9.90 -8.81 -17.34
N SER A 704 10.79 -8.01 -17.91
CA SER A 704 11.72 -8.43 -18.96
C SER A 704 13.20 -8.40 -18.54
N GLY A 705 13.49 -8.11 -17.27
CA GLY A 705 14.84 -8.20 -16.70
C GLY A 705 15.21 -9.61 -16.26
N SER A 706 16.44 -9.78 -15.73
CA SER A 706 16.87 -11.05 -15.14
C SER A 706 16.47 -11.15 -13.68
N ASN A 707 16.06 -12.34 -13.29
CA ASN A 707 15.83 -12.78 -11.91
C ASN A 707 17.04 -13.54 -11.32
N ASP A 708 18.18 -13.58 -12.04
CA ASP A 708 19.40 -14.20 -11.55
C ASP A 708 20.03 -13.35 -10.46
N HIS A 709 20.04 -13.86 -9.26
CA HIS A 709 20.53 -13.16 -8.08
C HIS A 709 22.06 -13.09 -8.07
N VAL A 710 22.63 -11.90 -7.81
CA VAL A 710 24.06 -11.74 -7.54
C VAL A 710 24.34 -12.17 -6.10
N SER A 711 25.24 -13.13 -5.95
CA SER A 711 25.60 -13.69 -4.63
C SER A 711 25.95 -12.58 -3.64
N ASP A 712 25.48 -12.72 -2.40
CA ASP A 712 25.72 -11.81 -1.27
C ASP A 712 25.13 -10.38 -1.37
N SER A 713 24.46 -10.03 -2.46
CA SER A 713 23.62 -8.82 -2.52
C SER A 713 22.18 -9.14 -2.10
N LYS A 714 21.51 -8.20 -1.41
CA LYS A 714 20.09 -8.32 -1.05
C LYS A 714 19.17 -7.74 -2.13
N THR A 715 19.71 -6.97 -3.07
CA THR A 715 18.94 -6.12 -3.97
C THR A 715 19.38 -6.19 -5.43
N LEU A 716 20.56 -6.74 -5.71
CA LEU A 716 21.18 -6.79 -7.02
C LEU A 716 20.89 -8.11 -7.74
N SER A 717 20.46 -8.02 -9.00
CA SER A 717 20.39 -9.14 -9.95
C SER A 717 21.44 -8.98 -11.05
N SER A 718 21.56 -9.96 -11.94
CA SER A 718 22.46 -9.89 -13.10
C SER A 718 22.05 -8.80 -14.10
N SER A 719 20.79 -8.30 -14.06
CA SER A 719 20.33 -7.13 -14.84
C SER A 719 20.43 -5.82 -14.06
N GLY A 720 21.06 -5.77 -12.89
CA GLY A 720 21.21 -4.61 -12.05
C GLY A 720 20.17 -4.54 -10.91
N TYR A 721 19.85 -3.34 -10.49
CA TYR A 721 18.83 -3.04 -9.48
C TYR A 721 17.45 -2.94 -10.14
N ASN A 722 16.71 -4.04 -10.15
CA ASN A 722 15.37 -4.08 -10.71
C ASN A 722 14.37 -3.37 -9.81
N ILE A 723 13.72 -2.31 -10.29
CA ILE A 723 12.67 -1.62 -9.55
C ILE A 723 11.48 -2.56 -9.38
N ALA A 724 11.12 -2.85 -8.14
CA ALA A 724 9.97 -3.70 -7.79
C ALA A 724 8.77 -2.88 -7.29
N HIS A 725 9.01 -1.86 -6.46
CA HIS A 725 8.01 -0.96 -5.92
C HIS A 725 8.66 0.37 -5.50
N GLY A 726 7.85 1.38 -5.25
CA GLY A 726 8.33 2.70 -4.85
C GLY A 726 7.31 3.77 -5.19
N SER A 727 7.78 5.01 -5.34
CA SER A 727 6.95 6.13 -5.81
C SER A 727 6.11 5.67 -6.99
N SER A 728 4.79 5.73 -6.85
CA SER A 728 3.82 5.12 -7.78
C SER A 728 2.86 6.15 -8.36
N PHE A 729 1.80 6.53 -7.67
CA PHE A 729 0.94 7.65 -8.05
C PHE A 729 1.39 8.90 -7.30
N ILE A 730 2.27 9.69 -7.91
CA ILE A 730 2.74 10.94 -7.31
C ILE A 730 1.83 12.06 -7.80
N MET A 731 1.26 12.83 -6.87
CA MET A 731 0.32 13.90 -7.20
C MET A 731 0.57 15.13 -6.32
N THR A 732 0.58 16.30 -6.92
CA THR A 732 0.45 17.58 -6.21
C THR A 732 -0.89 18.21 -6.53
N VAL A 733 -1.57 18.74 -5.50
CA VAL A 733 -2.80 19.52 -5.64
C VAL A 733 -2.59 20.86 -4.96
N ASN A 734 -2.75 21.95 -5.69
CA ASN A 734 -2.71 23.30 -5.17
C ASN A 734 -4.09 23.95 -5.35
N PHE A 735 -4.77 24.27 -4.26
CA PHE A 735 -6.04 24.96 -4.30
C PHE A 735 -5.84 26.44 -4.61
N THR A 736 -6.61 26.98 -5.55
CA THR A 736 -6.60 28.39 -5.96
C THR A 736 -8.01 28.98 -5.93
N ASP A 737 -8.15 30.26 -6.21
CA ASP A 737 -9.47 30.89 -6.34
C ASP A 737 -10.25 30.39 -7.57
N GLU A 738 -9.55 29.82 -8.56
CA GLU A 738 -10.11 29.27 -9.80
C GLU A 738 -10.41 27.77 -9.67
N GLY A 739 -10.14 27.17 -8.50
CA GLY A 739 -10.28 25.72 -8.23
C GLY A 739 -8.93 25.01 -8.05
N PRO A 740 -8.95 23.67 -7.95
CA PRO A 740 -7.74 22.88 -7.77
C PRO A 740 -6.90 22.88 -9.07
N GLN A 741 -5.61 23.16 -8.93
CA GLN A 741 -4.58 22.94 -9.95
C GLN A 741 -3.74 21.75 -9.51
N ALA A 742 -3.71 20.71 -10.33
CA ALA A 742 -3.08 19.46 -9.95
C ALA A 742 -2.16 18.92 -11.05
N GLN A 743 -1.07 18.29 -10.63
CA GLN A 743 -0.11 17.62 -11.51
C GLN A 743 0.20 16.22 -10.94
N ALA A 744 0.47 15.26 -11.82
CA ALA A 744 0.77 13.90 -11.38
C ALA A 744 1.78 13.18 -12.28
N ILE A 745 2.29 12.06 -11.76
CA ILE A 745 3.02 11.04 -12.49
C ILE A 745 2.57 9.68 -11.94
N LEU A 746 2.04 8.81 -12.79
CA LEU A 746 1.86 7.40 -12.47
C LEU A 746 3.10 6.66 -12.98
N SER A 747 4.07 6.42 -12.10
CA SER A 747 5.45 6.04 -12.46
C SER A 747 5.57 4.84 -13.40
N TYR A 748 4.62 3.92 -13.32
CA TYR A 748 4.57 2.71 -14.18
C TYR A 748 3.49 2.80 -15.27
N SER A 749 2.93 4.00 -15.50
CA SER A 749 1.91 4.29 -16.52
C SER A 749 0.55 3.62 -16.30
N GLN A 750 -0.43 4.01 -17.09
CA GLN A 750 -1.84 3.65 -16.91
C GLN A 750 -2.14 2.20 -17.26
N SER A 751 -1.57 1.70 -18.35
CA SER A 751 -1.88 0.38 -18.90
C SER A 751 -1.02 -0.74 -18.29
N GLY A 752 -1.62 -1.91 -18.11
CA GLY A 752 -0.96 -3.18 -17.80
C GLY A 752 -0.61 -3.99 -19.05
N SER A 753 -0.99 -3.52 -20.26
CA SER A 753 -0.69 -4.18 -21.51
C SER A 753 0.61 -3.66 -22.14
N PRO A 754 1.60 -4.54 -22.44
CA PRO A 754 2.84 -4.16 -23.09
C PRO A 754 2.67 -3.49 -24.46
N ASP A 755 1.59 -3.80 -25.17
CA ASP A 755 1.32 -3.28 -26.51
C ASP A 755 0.67 -1.88 -26.51
N SER A 756 0.29 -1.38 -25.33
CA SER A 756 -0.31 -0.05 -25.17
C SER A 756 0.74 1.06 -25.20
N GLU A 757 0.43 2.15 -25.90
CA GLU A 757 1.24 3.39 -25.83
C GLU A 757 1.34 3.97 -24.41
N ASN A 758 0.35 3.70 -23.55
CA ASN A 758 0.30 4.13 -22.15
C ASN A 758 0.85 3.05 -21.20
N PHE A 759 1.79 2.21 -21.65
CA PHE A 759 2.45 1.19 -20.81
C PHE A 759 3.70 1.72 -20.08
N SER A 760 4.44 2.67 -20.69
CA SER A 760 5.70 3.18 -20.13
C SER A 760 5.94 4.68 -20.35
N ASP A 761 4.98 5.39 -20.93
CA ASP A 761 5.04 6.82 -21.23
C ASP A 761 5.31 7.69 -20.00
N GLN A 762 4.62 7.44 -18.88
CA GLN A 762 4.84 8.16 -17.63
C GLN A 762 6.09 7.65 -16.86
N THR A 763 6.61 6.46 -17.16
CA THR A 763 7.92 6.03 -16.63
C THR A 763 9.03 6.94 -17.18
N VAL A 764 8.88 7.40 -18.42
CA VAL A 764 9.81 8.38 -19.05
C VAL A 764 9.69 9.73 -18.34
N LEU A 765 8.47 10.23 -18.09
CA LEU A 765 8.27 11.46 -17.31
C LEU A 765 8.92 11.37 -15.93
N TYR A 766 8.73 10.23 -15.25
CA TYR A 766 9.34 10.01 -13.93
C TYR A 766 10.87 10.05 -14.00
N ARG A 767 11.48 9.39 -15.00
CA ARG A 767 12.94 9.43 -15.24
C ARG A 767 13.44 10.87 -15.38
N ASP A 768 12.70 11.70 -16.11
CA ASP A 768 13.08 13.07 -16.45
C ASP A 768 12.64 14.10 -15.40
N LYS A 769 11.95 13.65 -14.32
CA LYS A 769 11.37 14.50 -13.27
C LYS A 769 10.34 15.51 -13.83
N GLU A 770 9.66 15.13 -14.89
CA GLU A 770 8.65 15.94 -15.56
C GLU A 770 7.26 15.59 -15.03
N TRP A 771 6.49 16.61 -14.69
CA TRP A 771 5.13 16.47 -14.19
C TRP A 771 4.14 16.78 -15.29
N ARG A 772 3.07 15.99 -15.38
CA ARG A 772 1.96 16.27 -16.29
C ARG A 772 0.80 16.93 -15.55
N ASP A 773 0.07 17.81 -16.26
CA ASP A 773 -1.14 18.42 -15.75
C ASP A 773 -2.26 17.37 -15.62
N ILE A 774 -3.10 17.53 -14.60
CA ILE A 774 -4.35 16.83 -14.43
C ILE A 774 -5.46 17.71 -14.98
N TYR A 775 -6.22 17.21 -15.95
CA TYR A 775 -7.39 17.88 -16.49
C TYR A 775 -8.59 17.52 -15.64
N PHE A 776 -9.06 18.47 -14.84
CA PHE A 776 -10.18 18.27 -13.92
C PHE A 776 -11.44 19.02 -14.40
N GLN A 777 -11.28 20.22 -14.92
CA GLN A 777 -12.39 21.02 -15.42
C GLN A 777 -12.89 20.52 -16.78
N GLY A 778 -14.21 20.51 -16.98
CA GLY A 778 -14.83 19.99 -18.22
C GLY A 778 -14.32 20.67 -19.51
N SER A 779 -13.95 21.95 -19.45
CA SER A 779 -13.32 22.68 -20.57
C SER A 779 -11.96 22.12 -20.96
N ASP A 780 -11.13 21.76 -19.95
CA ASP A 780 -9.80 21.23 -20.17
C ASP A 780 -9.86 19.78 -20.67
N ILE A 781 -10.79 18.99 -20.11
CA ILE A 781 -11.05 17.62 -20.57
C ILE A 781 -11.46 17.65 -22.06
N ALA A 782 -12.39 18.52 -22.44
CA ALA A 782 -12.84 18.64 -23.83
C ALA A 782 -11.69 19.07 -24.78
N LYS A 783 -10.84 20.01 -24.34
CA LYS A 783 -9.71 20.50 -25.12
C LYS A 783 -8.63 19.43 -25.34
N HIS A 784 -8.42 18.53 -24.36
CA HIS A 784 -7.36 17.53 -24.39
C HIS A 784 -7.87 16.10 -24.64
N SER A 785 -9.13 15.97 -25.06
CA SER A 785 -9.74 14.69 -25.41
C SER A 785 -9.04 14.05 -26.60
N LEU A 786 -8.61 12.80 -26.44
CA LEU A 786 -8.02 11.97 -27.51
C LEU A 786 -9.04 11.00 -28.09
N SER A 787 -9.96 10.50 -27.26
CA SER A 787 -11.03 9.61 -27.67
C SER A 787 -12.24 9.76 -26.75
N SER A 788 -13.40 9.42 -27.27
CA SER A 788 -14.66 9.35 -26.51
C SER A 788 -15.42 8.11 -26.90
N LEU A 789 -16.02 7.44 -25.92
CA LEU A 789 -16.83 6.25 -26.07
C LEU A 789 -18.10 6.42 -25.24
N SER A 790 -19.27 6.29 -25.87
CA SER A 790 -20.55 6.19 -25.16
C SER A 790 -21.00 4.74 -25.16
N LEU A 791 -21.31 4.21 -23.98
CA LEU A 791 -21.79 2.85 -23.78
C LEU A 791 -23.21 2.87 -23.22
N SER A 792 -24.00 1.91 -23.67
CA SER A 792 -25.37 1.67 -23.16
C SER A 792 -25.64 0.16 -23.10
N GLU A 793 -26.36 -0.31 -22.09
CA GLU A 793 -26.82 -1.69 -21.91
C GLU A 793 -28.23 -1.73 -21.33
#